data_1d2bb2e655dc39fffd8637bf27792998
#
_entry.id   1d2bb2e655dc39fffd8637bf27792998
#
_cell.length_a   1.000
_cell.length_b   1.000
_cell.length_c   1.000
_cell.angle_alpha   90.00
_cell.angle_beta   90.00
_cell.angle_gamma   90.00
#
_symmetry.space_group_name_H-M   'P 1'
#
loop_
_entity.id
_entity.type
_entity.pdbx_description
1 polymer ?
#
loop_
_entity_poly.entity_id
_entity_poly.type
_entity_poly.pdbx_seq_one_letter_code
_entity_poly.pdbx_strand_id
1 'polypeptide(L)'
;MTDTNNSQPDNSYGASSIQILEGLEAVRKRPGMYIGDTSDGTGLHHLVFEVLDNSIDEALAGYCNDIHVVIHADNSISITDNGRGIPTDVKMDDKHDPKRSAAEIVMTELHAGGKFDQNSYKVSGGLHGVGVSCVNALSSFLRLTVRRNGKKHFMEFHRGVPQNRILEERDGHAVSPMQVLGDTENRGTEVHFMADETIFGSVEYHYDILAKRIRELSFLNNGVRIRLTDQRTGKEDDFAFAGGVKGFVEYINKAKTVLHPNIFYIQGEKDGVGVEVAMQWNDSYNESVLCFTNNIPQRDGGSHLTGLRAAMTRVINKYIADNEIAKKAKVETSGDDMREGLSCVLSVKVPEPKFSSQTKDKLVSSEVRAPVEDVVAKALEEFLLETPNDAKTICGKIVDAARARDAARKAREMTRRKGVLDGVGLPGKLADCQEKDPAKSEVYIVEGDSAGGSAKQGRDRKFQAILPLRGKVLNVEKARYDKLLSSEQIVTLITALGCGIGKDDYNLEKLRYHRIIIMTDADVDGAHIRTLLLTFFYRQMPELIERGYVYIAQPPLYKLKAGKDERYLKDDADLNAHMLRLALNGSELVPTEGATPISGDALGELARSYQLARGVVDRLSRLYDVRALEAIMDGVALDLSSEESTEASARALEAQLRDDPLKPEVTVVPMYDAVREQRSLRVERRHHGNVKVSVIDEEFQLTADYQQLVNTANTFKGLIGKNAIIKRGERSMAVNDFKSAMKWLIADAERNVSKQRYKGLGEMNPGQLWETTMDPAVRRLLRVQIEDAIAADGIFTTLMGDDVEPRRAFIESNALRAGNIDV
;
A
#
# COMPACT_ATOMS: atom_id res chain seq x y z
N MET A 1 -38.13 -39.69 39.97
CA MET A 1 -38.86 -38.70 39.21
C MET A 1 -38.14 -37.40 39.43
N THR A 2 -37.23 -37.06 38.54
CA THR A 2 -36.52 -35.79 38.54
C THR A 2 -36.59 -35.30 37.11
N ASP A 3 -37.51 -34.35 36.90
CA ASP A 3 -37.67 -33.67 35.62
C ASP A 3 -36.44 -32.81 35.31
N THR A 4 -35.70 -33.19 34.28
CA THR A 4 -34.67 -32.36 33.66
C THR A 4 -35.35 -31.51 32.59
N ASN A 5 -35.60 -30.26 32.90
CA ASN A 5 -36.05 -29.24 31.99
C ASN A 5 -34.90 -28.93 30.99
N ASN A 6 -35.02 -29.50 29.79
CA ASN A 6 -34.18 -29.24 28.64
C ASN A 6 -34.77 -28.03 27.88
N SER A 7 -34.41 -26.80 28.24
CA SER A 7 -34.77 -25.61 27.51
C SER A 7 -33.89 -25.50 26.29
N GLN A 8 -34.37 -26.02 25.14
CA GLN A 8 -33.83 -25.63 23.84
C GLN A 8 -34.00 -24.12 23.66
N PRO A 9 -32.99 -23.42 23.09
CA PRO A 9 -33.18 -22.01 22.74
C PRO A 9 -34.24 -21.94 21.63
N ASP A 10 -35.28 -21.14 21.91
CA ASP A 10 -36.37 -20.85 21.00
C ASP A 10 -35.85 -20.12 19.75
N ASN A 11 -35.69 -20.85 18.66
CA ASN A 11 -35.16 -20.36 17.39
C ASN A 11 -36.31 -19.85 16.48
N SER A 12 -37.31 -19.19 17.08
CA SER A 12 -38.42 -18.60 16.34
C SER A 12 -38.03 -17.30 15.69
N TYR A 13 -37.92 -17.32 14.34
CA TYR A 13 -37.79 -16.11 13.52
C TYR A 13 -39.13 -15.34 13.56
N GLY A 14 -39.21 -14.35 14.44
CA GLY A 14 -40.39 -13.51 14.66
C GLY A 14 -40.08 -12.02 14.46
N ALA A 15 -41.08 -11.17 14.64
CA ALA A 15 -40.95 -9.70 14.52
C ALA A 15 -39.83 -9.11 15.42
N SER A 16 -39.60 -9.74 16.59
CA SER A 16 -38.52 -9.36 17.50
C SER A 16 -37.09 -9.64 16.98
N SER A 17 -36.98 -10.50 15.96
CA SER A 17 -35.69 -10.81 15.31
C SER A 17 -35.30 -9.78 14.24
N ILE A 18 -36.22 -8.87 13.87
CA ILE A 18 -35.97 -7.82 12.88
C ILE A 18 -35.39 -6.60 13.62
N GLN A 19 -34.13 -6.30 13.35
CA GLN A 19 -33.45 -5.10 13.89
C GLN A 19 -33.43 -4.03 12.79
N ILE A 20 -33.87 -2.83 13.12
CA ILE A 20 -33.72 -1.63 12.30
C ILE A 20 -32.42 -0.96 12.74
N LEU A 21 -31.47 -0.87 11.82
CA LEU A 21 -30.22 -0.14 12.04
C LEU A 21 -30.37 1.27 11.44
N GLU A 22 -30.16 2.29 12.24
CA GLU A 22 -30.27 3.68 11.82
C GLU A 22 -28.89 4.32 11.68
N GLY A 23 -28.75 5.21 10.68
CA GLY A 23 -27.60 6.07 10.49
C GLY A 23 -26.26 5.32 10.39
N LEU A 24 -25.27 5.78 11.15
CA LEU A 24 -23.89 5.29 11.10
C LEU A 24 -23.70 3.91 11.73
N GLU A 25 -24.64 3.43 12.54
CA GLU A 25 -24.59 2.09 13.11
C GLU A 25 -24.68 1.00 12.04
N ALA A 26 -25.48 1.24 11.00
CA ALA A 26 -25.58 0.34 9.83
C ALA A 26 -24.22 0.20 9.11
N VAL A 27 -23.46 1.29 8.98
CA VAL A 27 -22.13 1.31 8.38
C VAL A 27 -21.15 0.47 9.22
N ARG A 28 -21.14 0.66 10.54
CA ARG A 28 -20.24 -0.09 11.44
C ARG A 28 -20.55 -1.58 11.45
N LYS A 29 -21.81 -1.95 11.33
CA LYS A 29 -22.24 -3.37 11.36
C LYS A 29 -21.96 -4.10 10.05
N ARG A 30 -21.97 -3.40 8.91
CA ARG A 30 -21.70 -3.96 7.58
C ARG A 30 -20.79 -3.06 6.74
N PRO A 31 -19.54 -2.82 7.18
CA PRO A 31 -18.63 -1.89 6.52
C PRO A 31 -18.32 -2.29 5.08
N GLY A 32 -18.25 -3.60 4.80
CA GLY A 32 -17.97 -4.11 3.46
C GLY A 32 -18.96 -3.68 2.37
N MET A 33 -20.19 -3.28 2.74
CA MET A 33 -21.17 -2.74 1.77
C MET A 33 -20.83 -1.33 1.29
N TYR A 34 -20.04 -0.56 2.08
CA TYR A 34 -19.76 0.85 1.83
C TYR A 34 -18.33 1.10 1.34
N ILE A 35 -17.35 0.36 1.85
CA ILE A 35 -15.93 0.60 1.60
C ILE A 35 -15.18 -0.60 1.03
N GLY A 36 -15.84 -1.74 0.81
CA GLY A 36 -15.20 -2.99 0.37
C GLY A 36 -14.63 -3.80 1.53
N ASP A 37 -13.71 -4.71 1.24
CA ASP A 37 -13.16 -5.65 2.22
C ASP A 37 -12.35 -4.96 3.32
N THR A 38 -12.65 -5.27 4.58
CA THR A 38 -11.98 -4.71 5.76
C THR A 38 -10.77 -5.53 6.22
N SER A 39 -10.54 -6.70 5.64
CA SER A 39 -9.49 -7.63 6.06
C SER A 39 -8.25 -7.62 5.17
N ASP A 40 -8.37 -7.21 3.90
CA ASP A 40 -7.30 -7.23 2.91
C ASP A 40 -6.62 -5.87 2.68
N GLY A 41 -7.03 -4.83 3.43
CA GLY A 41 -6.52 -3.46 3.32
C GLY A 41 -7.26 -2.59 2.28
N THR A 42 -8.09 -3.16 1.41
CA THR A 42 -8.84 -2.40 0.38
C THR A 42 -9.74 -1.35 1.03
N GLY A 43 -10.57 -1.76 1.99
CA GLY A 43 -11.48 -0.86 2.69
C GLY A 43 -10.76 0.21 3.50
N LEU A 44 -9.60 -0.12 4.09
CA LEU A 44 -8.79 0.84 4.85
C LEU A 44 -8.36 2.03 3.97
N HIS A 45 -7.76 1.75 2.80
CA HIS A 45 -7.30 2.79 1.88
C HIS A 45 -8.47 3.53 1.22
N HIS A 46 -9.63 2.87 1.08
CA HIS A 46 -10.83 3.51 0.55
C HIS A 46 -11.33 4.66 1.44
N LEU A 47 -11.13 4.59 2.78
CA LEU A 47 -11.42 5.71 3.66
C LEU A 47 -10.67 6.99 3.25
N VAL A 48 -9.40 6.86 2.91
CA VAL A 48 -8.57 7.98 2.45
C VAL A 48 -9.08 8.52 1.12
N PHE A 49 -9.43 7.62 0.19
CA PHE A 49 -9.92 8.02 -1.13
C PHE A 49 -11.24 8.77 -1.06
N GLU A 50 -12.14 8.43 -0.15
CA GLU A 50 -13.40 9.15 0.03
C GLU A 50 -13.19 10.60 0.51
N VAL A 51 -12.22 10.84 1.39
CA VAL A 51 -11.87 12.20 1.83
C VAL A 51 -11.14 12.96 0.72
N LEU A 52 -10.18 12.31 0.06
CA LEU A 52 -9.39 12.90 -1.02
C LEU A 52 -10.27 13.29 -2.23
N ASP A 53 -11.22 12.43 -2.59
CA ASP A 53 -12.17 12.70 -3.70
C ASP A 53 -13.07 13.91 -3.39
N ASN A 54 -13.36 14.23 -2.12
CA ASN A 54 -14.06 15.47 -1.75
C ASN A 54 -13.20 16.72 -2.03
N SER A 55 -11.90 16.67 -1.72
CA SER A 55 -10.96 17.75 -2.02
C SER A 55 -10.79 17.93 -3.55
N ILE A 56 -10.79 16.83 -4.31
CA ILE A 56 -10.76 16.85 -5.78
C ILE A 56 -12.06 17.40 -6.36
N ASP A 57 -13.21 17.13 -5.78
CA ASP A 57 -14.48 17.73 -6.22
C ASP A 57 -14.48 19.25 -6.01
N GLU A 58 -13.87 19.77 -4.96
CA GLU A 58 -13.60 21.21 -4.78
C GLU A 58 -12.64 21.76 -5.87
N ALA A 59 -11.64 20.97 -6.27
CA ALA A 59 -10.73 21.34 -7.34
C ALA A 59 -11.43 21.36 -8.70
N LEU A 60 -12.30 20.39 -9.00
CA LEU A 60 -13.13 20.37 -10.22
C LEU A 60 -14.09 21.54 -10.27
N ALA A 61 -14.58 22.00 -9.11
CA ALA A 61 -15.39 23.20 -8.99
C ALA A 61 -14.58 24.50 -9.09
N GLY A 62 -13.24 24.43 -9.18
CA GLY A 62 -12.33 25.56 -9.36
C GLY A 62 -11.92 26.27 -8.07
N TYR A 63 -12.17 25.69 -6.91
CA TYR A 63 -11.92 26.32 -5.61
C TYR A 63 -10.72 25.79 -4.85
N CYS A 64 -10.15 24.63 -5.24
CA CYS A 64 -9.00 24.00 -4.61
C CYS A 64 -7.89 23.75 -5.63
N ASN A 65 -6.63 23.97 -5.22
CA ASN A 65 -5.44 23.70 -6.04
C ASN A 65 -4.24 23.15 -5.26
N ASP A 66 -4.37 23.03 -3.92
CA ASP A 66 -3.33 22.45 -3.07
C ASP A 66 -3.97 21.51 -2.03
N ILE A 67 -3.50 20.27 -2.02
CA ILE A 67 -3.98 19.22 -1.13
C ILE A 67 -2.76 18.58 -0.46
N HIS A 68 -2.82 18.36 0.84
CA HIS A 68 -1.77 17.69 1.58
C HIS A 68 -2.32 16.46 2.30
N VAL A 69 -1.72 15.30 2.03
CA VAL A 69 -2.04 14.02 2.67
C VAL A 69 -0.85 13.63 3.54
N VAL A 70 -1.08 13.37 4.82
CA VAL A 70 -0.03 12.98 5.77
C VAL A 70 -0.42 11.67 6.44
N ILE A 71 0.44 10.66 6.31
CA ILE A 71 0.38 9.45 7.14
C ILE A 71 1.22 9.74 8.38
N HIS A 72 0.58 9.86 9.52
CA HIS A 72 1.25 10.18 10.79
C HIS A 72 2.00 8.96 11.36
N ALA A 73 2.89 9.24 12.30
CA ALA A 73 3.72 8.21 12.91
C ALA A 73 2.92 7.13 13.68
N ASP A 74 1.73 7.49 14.19
CA ASP A 74 0.79 6.61 14.89
C ASP A 74 -0.17 5.85 13.96
N ASN A 75 0.01 5.92 12.63
CA ASN A 75 -0.90 5.42 11.60
C ASN A 75 -2.26 6.13 11.51
N SER A 76 -2.41 7.31 12.12
CA SER A 76 -3.51 8.20 11.74
C SER A 76 -3.20 8.86 10.40
N ILE A 77 -4.20 9.43 9.75
CA ILE A 77 -4.02 10.10 8.47
C ILE A 77 -4.79 11.41 8.43
N SER A 78 -4.17 12.46 7.90
CA SER A 78 -4.82 13.74 7.68
C SER A 78 -4.81 14.12 6.20
N ILE A 79 -5.92 14.71 5.75
CA ILE A 79 -6.06 15.29 4.42
C ILE A 79 -6.51 16.75 4.62
N THR A 80 -5.69 17.68 4.11
CA THR A 80 -5.92 19.12 4.19
C THR A 80 -6.03 19.67 2.77
N ASP A 81 -7.07 20.46 2.50
CA ASP A 81 -7.26 21.17 1.24
C ASP A 81 -7.39 22.68 1.45
N ASN A 82 -7.21 23.46 0.38
CA ASN A 82 -7.42 24.91 0.37
C ASN A 82 -8.74 25.31 -0.34
N GLY A 83 -9.74 24.43 -0.34
CA GLY A 83 -11.06 24.66 -0.91
C GLY A 83 -11.91 25.70 -0.18
N ARG A 84 -13.21 25.75 -0.42
CA ARG A 84 -14.14 26.69 0.24
C ARG A 84 -14.36 26.37 1.72
N GLY A 85 -14.04 25.18 2.16
CA GLY A 85 -14.41 24.63 3.47
C GLY A 85 -15.87 24.17 3.52
N ILE A 86 -16.15 23.11 4.25
CA ILE A 86 -17.51 22.62 4.51
C ILE A 86 -18.32 23.74 5.18
N PRO A 87 -19.62 23.96 4.82
CA PRO A 87 -20.45 24.93 5.51
C PRO A 87 -20.54 24.67 7.01
N THR A 88 -20.28 25.69 7.82
CA THR A 88 -20.23 25.59 9.29
C THR A 88 -21.47 26.16 9.99
N ASP A 89 -22.35 26.80 9.22
CA ASP A 89 -23.59 27.39 9.73
C ASP A 89 -24.54 26.34 10.30
N VAL A 90 -25.27 26.72 11.36
CA VAL A 90 -26.33 25.86 11.92
C VAL A 90 -27.49 25.79 10.93
N LYS A 91 -27.93 24.56 10.62
CA LYS A 91 -29.08 24.32 9.76
C LYS A 91 -30.39 24.42 10.57
N MET A 92 -31.04 25.60 10.53
CA MET A 92 -32.23 25.89 11.36
C MET A 92 -33.44 25.03 11.01
N ASP A 93 -33.51 24.44 9.82
CA ASP A 93 -34.52 23.48 9.38
C ASP A 93 -34.13 22.01 9.64
N ASP A 94 -33.06 21.74 10.40
CA ASP A 94 -32.71 20.39 10.85
C ASP A 94 -33.84 19.80 11.70
N LYS A 95 -34.13 18.52 11.49
CA LYS A 95 -35.17 17.78 12.21
C LYS A 95 -34.79 17.45 13.65
N HIS A 96 -33.50 17.49 13.98
CA HIS A 96 -32.97 17.13 15.29
C HIS A 96 -33.04 18.30 16.27
N ASP A 97 -33.00 17.94 17.54
CA ASP A 97 -32.87 18.87 18.65
C ASP A 97 -31.72 18.38 19.55
N PRO A 98 -30.59 19.10 19.71
CA PRO A 98 -30.34 20.45 19.16
C PRO A 98 -30.18 20.46 17.64
N LYS A 99 -30.48 21.61 17.01
CA LYS A 99 -30.22 21.82 15.57
C LYS A 99 -28.72 21.87 15.29
N ARG A 100 -28.28 21.05 14.35
CA ARG A 100 -26.84 20.80 14.09
C ARG A 100 -26.27 21.77 13.06
N SER A 101 -24.96 21.94 13.09
CA SER A 101 -24.23 22.59 11.99
C SER A 101 -24.29 21.74 10.71
N ALA A 102 -24.21 22.40 9.53
CA ALA A 102 -24.17 21.69 8.25
C ALA A 102 -22.98 20.71 8.19
N ALA A 103 -21.83 21.07 8.75
CA ALA A 103 -20.67 20.21 8.85
C ALA A 103 -20.95 18.95 9.70
N GLU A 104 -21.61 19.08 10.86
CA GLU A 104 -22.00 17.92 11.68
C GLU A 104 -22.95 16.99 10.92
N ILE A 105 -23.91 17.55 10.19
CA ILE A 105 -24.88 16.77 9.40
C ILE A 105 -24.15 15.96 8.32
N VAL A 106 -23.23 16.58 7.56
CA VAL A 106 -22.45 15.91 6.53
C VAL A 106 -21.59 14.78 7.12
N MET A 107 -21.11 14.94 8.34
CA MET A 107 -20.26 13.94 9.00
C MET A 107 -21.06 12.79 9.65
N THR A 108 -22.34 13.00 9.98
CA THR A 108 -23.12 12.05 10.78
C THR A 108 -24.34 11.45 10.07
N GLU A 109 -24.78 12.04 8.97
CA GLU A 109 -25.94 11.55 8.21
C GLU A 109 -25.51 10.90 6.91
N LEU A 110 -26.13 9.78 6.58
CA LEU A 110 -26.02 9.17 5.25
C LEU A 110 -26.90 9.94 4.25
N HIS A 111 -26.42 10.03 3.02
CA HIS A 111 -27.12 10.75 1.94
C HIS A 111 -27.31 12.25 2.22
N ALA A 112 -26.38 12.86 2.98
CA ALA A 112 -26.31 14.29 3.20
C ALA A 112 -25.11 14.91 2.44
N GLY A 113 -25.32 16.07 1.82
CA GLY A 113 -24.23 16.80 1.17
C GLY A 113 -24.71 17.76 0.07
N GLY A 114 -23.84 18.71 -0.30
CA GLY A 114 -24.10 19.72 -1.34
C GLY A 114 -24.04 19.17 -2.78
N LYS A 115 -23.62 17.91 -2.97
CA LYS A 115 -23.46 17.29 -4.31
C LYS A 115 -24.79 16.85 -4.95
N PHE A 116 -25.88 16.87 -4.21
CA PHE A 116 -27.24 16.69 -4.73
C PHE A 116 -27.77 17.94 -5.44
N ASP A 117 -27.11 19.09 -5.30
CA ASP A 117 -27.42 20.30 -6.03
C ASP A 117 -26.53 20.43 -7.27
N GLN A 118 -27.11 20.24 -8.46
CA GLN A 118 -26.41 20.34 -9.75
C GLN A 118 -25.82 21.73 -10.03
N ASN A 119 -26.30 22.78 -9.34
CA ASN A 119 -25.74 24.12 -9.46
C ASN A 119 -24.40 24.26 -8.75
N SER A 120 -24.17 23.45 -7.71
CA SER A 120 -22.93 23.48 -6.90
C SER A 120 -21.83 22.60 -7.48
N TYR A 121 -22.19 21.46 -8.12
CA TYR A 121 -21.24 20.51 -8.73
C TYR A 121 -21.85 19.88 -10.00
N LYS A 122 -21.32 20.26 -11.19
CA LYS A 122 -21.78 19.71 -12.49
C LYS A 122 -21.33 18.29 -12.73
N VAL A 123 -20.14 17.94 -12.27
CA VAL A 123 -19.52 16.60 -12.34
C VAL A 123 -18.84 16.36 -11.01
N SER A 124 -19.13 15.25 -10.36
CA SER A 124 -18.45 14.85 -9.13
C SER A 124 -18.15 13.35 -9.10
N GLY A 125 -17.11 12.95 -8.37
CA GLY A 125 -16.81 11.55 -8.09
C GLY A 125 -17.71 10.97 -7.00
N GLY A 126 -18.12 11.80 -6.02
CA GLY A 126 -18.97 11.42 -4.89
C GLY A 126 -20.45 11.57 -5.18
N LEU A 127 -21.09 10.51 -5.69
CA LEU A 127 -22.49 10.54 -6.15
C LEU A 127 -23.52 10.28 -5.04
N HIS A 128 -23.15 9.63 -3.94
CA HIS A 128 -24.11 9.06 -2.99
C HIS A 128 -24.23 9.83 -1.66
N GLY A 129 -23.33 10.81 -1.39
CA GLY A 129 -23.34 11.58 -0.13
C GLY A 129 -23.14 10.74 1.12
N VAL A 130 -22.36 9.66 1.02
CA VAL A 130 -22.11 8.72 2.14
C VAL A 130 -20.63 8.60 2.51
N GLY A 131 -19.71 9.09 1.66
CA GLY A 131 -18.28 8.79 1.81
C GLY A 131 -17.69 9.24 3.14
N VAL A 132 -17.72 10.53 3.43
CA VAL A 132 -17.10 11.06 4.65
C VAL A 132 -17.82 10.63 5.93
N SER A 133 -19.13 10.42 5.90
CA SER A 133 -19.87 9.87 7.05
C SER A 133 -19.50 8.40 7.32
N CYS A 134 -19.19 7.62 6.27
CA CYS A 134 -18.61 6.29 6.44
C CYS A 134 -17.20 6.34 7.07
N VAL A 135 -16.35 7.27 6.63
CA VAL A 135 -15.02 7.48 7.25
C VAL A 135 -15.18 7.76 8.74
N ASN A 136 -16.07 8.67 9.10
CA ASN A 136 -16.36 9.01 10.49
C ASN A 136 -16.86 7.81 11.31
N ALA A 137 -17.82 7.05 10.77
CA ALA A 137 -18.36 5.87 11.43
C ALA A 137 -17.31 4.78 11.70
N LEU A 138 -16.33 4.63 10.78
CA LEU A 138 -15.34 3.55 10.80
C LEU A 138 -13.99 3.97 11.40
N SER A 139 -13.93 5.18 11.99
CA SER A 139 -12.75 5.71 12.67
C SER A 139 -12.91 5.65 14.19
N SER A 140 -11.84 5.32 14.90
CA SER A 140 -11.77 5.39 16.35
C SER A 140 -11.90 6.84 16.83
N PHE A 141 -11.23 7.77 16.13
CA PHE A 141 -11.46 9.20 16.22
C PHE A 141 -11.42 9.85 14.85
N LEU A 142 -12.12 10.97 14.70
CA LEU A 142 -12.03 11.86 13.56
C LEU A 142 -12.10 13.32 14.06
N ARG A 143 -11.13 14.15 13.63
CA ARG A 143 -11.07 15.58 13.90
C ARG A 143 -11.30 16.33 12.62
N LEU A 144 -12.31 17.19 12.63
CA LEU A 144 -12.68 18.04 11.51
C LEU A 144 -12.28 19.48 11.84
N THR A 145 -11.39 20.06 11.05
CA THR A 145 -11.05 21.49 11.09
C THR A 145 -11.52 22.16 9.82
N VAL A 146 -12.33 23.19 9.93
CA VAL A 146 -12.82 23.97 8.79
C VAL A 146 -12.40 25.42 8.93
N ARG A 147 -11.68 25.91 7.91
CA ARG A 147 -11.26 27.32 7.80
C ARG A 147 -12.19 28.01 6.81
N ARG A 148 -13.15 28.77 7.34
CA ARG A 148 -14.19 29.41 6.53
C ARG A 148 -14.66 30.73 7.17
N ASN A 149 -14.95 31.72 6.35
CA ASN A 149 -15.46 33.03 6.77
C ASN A 149 -14.56 33.75 7.80
N GLY A 150 -13.23 33.60 7.64
CA GLY A 150 -12.25 34.22 8.55
C GLY A 150 -12.10 33.56 9.93
N LYS A 151 -12.73 32.39 10.11
CA LYS A 151 -12.72 31.64 11.37
C LYS A 151 -12.23 30.20 11.17
N LYS A 152 -11.51 29.69 12.19
CA LYS A 152 -11.11 28.28 12.29
C LYS A 152 -12.10 27.56 13.20
N HIS A 153 -12.89 26.66 12.59
CA HIS A 153 -13.90 25.84 13.27
C HIS A 153 -13.37 24.44 13.51
N PHE A 154 -13.78 23.81 14.60
CA PHE A 154 -13.31 22.49 15.01
C PHE A 154 -14.46 21.62 15.53
N MET A 155 -14.42 20.34 15.23
CA MET A 155 -15.29 19.32 15.82
C MET A 155 -14.57 17.97 15.83
N GLU A 156 -14.72 17.23 16.93
CA GLU A 156 -14.15 15.90 17.11
C GLU A 156 -15.26 14.85 17.22
N PHE A 157 -15.03 13.69 16.64
CA PHE A 157 -15.94 12.55 16.66
C PHE A 157 -15.20 11.30 17.11
N HIS A 158 -15.88 10.42 17.86
CA HIS A 158 -15.41 9.08 18.18
C HIS A 158 -16.43 8.06 17.65
N ARG A 159 -16.00 7.22 16.72
CA ARG A 159 -16.86 6.20 16.09
C ARG A 159 -18.16 6.78 15.53
N GLY A 160 -18.08 7.94 14.89
CA GLY A 160 -19.23 8.64 14.33
C GLY A 160 -20.01 9.52 15.31
N VAL A 161 -19.71 9.49 16.61
CA VAL A 161 -20.40 10.27 17.63
C VAL A 161 -19.64 11.55 17.95
N PRO A 162 -20.25 12.75 17.79
CA PRO A 162 -19.60 14.00 18.11
C PRO A 162 -19.29 14.11 19.61
N GLN A 163 -18.09 14.64 19.91
CA GLN A 163 -17.59 14.84 21.25
C GLN A 163 -17.72 16.32 21.63
N ASN A 164 -17.87 16.61 22.91
CA ASN A 164 -17.81 17.97 23.47
C ASN A 164 -18.68 18.99 22.71
N ARG A 165 -19.94 18.63 22.40
CA ARG A 165 -20.89 19.54 21.73
C ARG A 165 -21.04 20.84 22.49
N ILE A 166 -20.96 21.97 21.79
CA ILE A 166 -21.37 23.26 22.27
C ILE A 166 -22.88 23.35 22.12
N LEU A 167 -23.58 23.74 23.16
CA LEU A 167 -25.04 23.96 23.14
C LEU A 167 -25.31 25.45 23.40
N GLU A 168 -26.04 26.06 22.48
CA GLU A 168 -26.48 27.44 22.56
C GLU A 168 -27.99 27.51 22.30
N GLU A 169 -28.60 28.65 22.67
CA GLU A 169 -29.98 28.97 22.30
C GLU A 169 -29.98 30.08 21.27
N ARG A 170 -30.59 29.83 20.11
CA ARG A 170 -30.79 30.81 19.04
C ARG A 170 -32.23 30.77 18.54
N ASP A 171 -32.88 31.92 18.51
CA ASP A 171 -34.27 32.09 18.03
C ASP A 171 -35.26 31.10 18.69
N GLY A 172 -35.05 30.80 20.01
CA GLY A 172 -35.91 29.89 20.77
C GLY A 172 -35.68 28.39 20.47
N HIS A 173 -34.60 28.04 19.79
CA HIS A 173 -34.20 26.66 19.51
C HIS A 173 -32.84 26.35 20.12
N ALA A 174 -32.68 25.13 20.67
CA ALA A 174 -31.37 24.62 21.02
C ALA A 174 -30.56 24.34 19.75
N VAL A 175 -29.32 24.84 19.67
CA VAL A 175 -28.41 24.69 18.53
C VAL A 175 -27.07 24.14 18.97
N SER A 176 -26.41 23.37 18.08
CA SER A 176 -25.07 22.81 18.28
C SER A 176 -24.14 23.35 17.18
N PRO A 177 -23.55 24.52 17.35
CA PRO A 177 -22.56 25.05 16.42
C PRO A 177 -21.21 24.35 16.59
N MET A 178 -20.35 24.44 15.56
CA MET A 178 -18.94 24.04 15.69
C MET A 178 -18.19 24.95 16.68
N GLN A 179 -17.19 24.41 17.37
CA GLN A 179 -16.28 25.17 18.19
C GLN A 179 -15.45 26.12 17.33
N VAL A 180 -15.36 27.38 17.69
CA VAL A 180 -14.45 28.35 17.05
C VAL A 180 -13.15 28.40 17.83
N LEU A 181 -12.03 28.04 17.19
CA LEU A 181 -10.70 28.02 17.81
C LEU A 181 -10.00 29.40 17.69
N GLY A 182 -10.34 30.20 16.69
CA GLY A 182 -9.72 31.52 16.47
C GLY A 182 -10.03 32.08 15.09
N ASP A 183 -9.36 33.18 14.75
CA ASP A 183 -9.43 33.81 13.43
C ASP A 183 -8.37 33.19 12.51
N THR A 184 -8.63 33.18 11.19
CA THR A 184 -7.70 32.65 10.19
C THR A 184 -7.83 33.41 8.87
N GLU A 185 -6.73 33.63 8.18
CA GLU A 185 -6.70 34.14 6.80
C GLU A 185 -6.80 33.00 5.77
N ASN A 186 -6.58 31.75 6.21
CA ASN A 186 -6.64 30.55 5.38
C ASN A 186 -8.08 30.09 5.18
N ARG A 187 -8.29 29.26 4.14
CA ARG A 187 -9.55 28.58 3.88
C ARG A 187 -9.30 27.11 3.58
N GLY A 188 -10.30 26.28 3.74
CA GLY A 188 -10.28 24.88 3.38
C GLY A 188 -10.78 23.95 4.47
N THR A 189 -10.67 22.66 4.21
CA THR A 189 -11.08 21.60 5.12
C THR A 189 -9.88 20.72 5.45
N GLU A 190 -9.79 20.30 6.71
CA GLU A 190 -8.85 19.30 7.17
C GLU A 190 -9.62 18.19 7.88
N VAL A 191 -9.41 16.96 7.45
CA VAL A 191 -9.96 15.76 8.07
C VAL A 191 -8.82 14.91 8.55
N HIS A 192 -8.69 14.75 9.86
CA HIS A 192 -7.68 13.92 10.51
C HIS A 192 -8.37 12.77 11.22
N PHE A 193 -8.06 11.52 10.87
CA PHE A 193 -8.74 10.36 11.42
C PHE A 193 -7.81 9.17 11.62
N MET A 194 -8.22 8.28 12.53
CA MET A 194 -7.60 6.98 12.75
C MET A 194 -8.65 5.89 12.56
N ALA A 195 -8.37 4.94 11.68
CA ALA A 195 -9.26 3.80 11.45
C ALA A 195 -9.47 2.97 12.73
N ASP A 196 -10.67 2.41 12.91
CA ASP A 196 -11.01 1.62 14.11
C ASP A 196 -10.48 0.19 13.99
N GLU A 197 -9.50 -0.18 14.80
CA GLU A 197 -8.89 -1.53 14.87
C GLU A 197 -9.90 -2.64 15.15
N THR A 198 -11.06 -2.31 15.74
CA THR A 198 -12.12 -3.31 15.98
C THR A 198 -12.85 -3.72 14.70
N ILE A 199 -12.68 -2.98 13.60
CA ILE A 199 -13.31 -3.21 12.30
C ILE A 199 -12.31 -3.73 11.28
N PHE A 200 -11.10 -3.14 11.26
CA PHE A 200 -10.06 -3.48 10.30
C PHE A 200 -9.09 -4.50 10.88
N GLY A 201 -8.74 -5.52 10.09
CA GLY A 201 -7.74 -6.52 10.49
C GLY A 201 -6.31 -5.95 10.62
N SER A 202 -6.03 -4.86 9.91
CA SER A 202 -4.83 -4.04 10.01
C SER A 202 -5.20 -2.59 9.74
N VAL A 203 -4.61 -1.65 10.48
CA VAL A 203 -4.78 -0.20 10.28
C VAL A 203 -3.52 0.45 9.69
N GLU A 204 -2.62 -0.35 9.14
CA GLU A 204 -1.39 0.14 8.52
C GLU A 204 -1.65 0.59 7.08
N TYR A 205 -1.45 1.89 6.81
CA TYR A 205 -1.55 2.45 5.46
C TYR A 205 -0.30 2.13 4.64
N HIS A 206 -0.51 1.72 3.39
CA HIS A 206 0.55 1.49 2.41
C HIS A 206 0.77 2.73 1.56
N TYR A 207 1.96 3.33 1.69
CA TYR A 207 2.33 4.55 0.98
C TYR A 207 2.11 4.44 -0.54
N ASP A 208 2.51 3.33 -1.14
CA ASP A 208 2.49 3.15 -2.59
C ASP A 208 1.04 3.05 -3.15
N ILE A 209 0.08 2.54 -2.37
CA ILE A 209 -1.35 2.53 -2.72
C ILE A 209 -1.87 3.97 -2.79
N LEU A 210 -1.55 4.80 -1.78
CA LEU A 210 -1.95 6.20 -1.76
C LEU A 210 -1.24 7.00 -2.86
N ALA A 211 0.07 6.83 -3.04
CA ALA A 211 0.86 7.48 -4.07
C ALA A 211 0.34 7.20 -5.48
N LYS A 212 -0.10 5.96 -5.75
CA LYS A 212 -0.76 5.58 -7.00
C LYS A 212 -2.00 6.43 -7.24
N ARG A 213 -2.92 6.44 -6.28
CA ARG A 213 -4.19 7.17 -6.42
C ARG A 213 -3.97 8.67 -6.56
N ILE A 214 -3.07 9.23 -5.78
CA ILE A 214 -2.72 10.65 -5.81
C ILE A 214 -2.11 11.03 -7.16
N ARG A 215 -1.23 10.20 -7.71
CA ARG A 215 -0.64 10.39 -9.04
C ARG A 215 -1.71 10.41 -10.13
N GLU A 216 -2.62 9.45 -10.12
CA GLU A 216 -3.75 9.41 -11.06
C GLU A 216 -4.57 10.69 -11.00
N LEU A 217 -4.94 11.12 -9.79
CA LEU A 217 -5.73 12.35 -9.57
C LEU A 217 -4.99 13.61 -10.01
N SER A 218 -3.68 13.70 -9.77
CA SER A 218 -2.87 14.84 -10.18
C SER A 218 -2.78 14.98 -11.71
N PHE A 219 -2.66 13.87 -12.45
CA PHE A 219 -2.71 13.90 -13.92
C PHE A 219 -4.10 14.20 -14.47
N LEU A 220 -5.14 13.65 -13.86
CA LEU A 220 -6.53 13.86 -14.31
C LEU A 220 -7.07 15.25 -13.99
N ASN A 221 -6.43 15.97 -13.05
CA ASN A 221 -6.84 17.31 -12.62
C ASN A 221 -5.66 18.29 -12.76
N ASN A 222 -5.40 18.70 -13.99
CA ASN A 222 -4.29 19.60 -14.29
C ASN A 222 -4.37 20.91 -13.48
N GLY A 223 -3.25 21.28 -12.84
CA GLY A 223 -3.15 22.48 -12.01
C GLY A 223 -3.42 22.23 -10.52
N VAL A 224 -3.75 21.01 -10.10
CA VAL A 224 -3.85 20.62 -8.69
C VAL A 224 -2.52 20.02 -8.23
N ARG A 225 -1.99 20.56 -7.13
CA ARG A 225 -0.82 20.03 -6.44
C ARG A 225 -1.27 19.15 -5.29
N ILE A 226 -0.79 17.92 -5.21
CA ILE A 226 -1.07 17.01 -4.10
C ILE A 226 0.26 16.55 -3.51
N ARG A 227 0.48 16.81 -2.23
CA ARG A 227 1.65 16.33 -1.49
C ARG A 227 1.29 15.13 -0.65
N LEU A 228 2.14 14.12 -0.62
CA LEU A 228 2.00 12.95 0.23
C LEU A 228 3.23 12.82 1.11
N THR A 229 3.04 12.87 2.42
CA THR A 229 4.11 12.73 3.42
C THR A 229 3.84 11.49 4.28
N ASP A 230 4.82 10.61 4.44
CA ASP A 230 4.76 9.49 5.37
C ASP A 230 5.74 9.74 6.52
N GLN A 231 5.21 10.15 7.65
CA GLN A 231 6.01 10.45 8.84
C GLN A 231 6.64 9.20 9.48
N ARG A 232 6.15 8.01 9.19
CA ARG A 232 6.72 6.73 9.69
C ARG A 232 8.06 6.42 9.05
N THR A 233 8.25 6.84 7.79
CA THR A 233 9.43 6.51 6.97
C THR A 233 10.24 7.73 6.54
N GLY A 234 9.69 8.94 6.70
CA GLY A 234 10.24 10.19 6.18
C GLY A 234 10.16 10.30 4.65
N LYS A 235 9.30 9.52 4.01
CA LYS A 235 9.08 9.56 2.56
C LYS A 235 8.11 10.69 2.24
N GLU A 236 8.47 11.53 1.26
CA GLU A 236 7.64 12.61 0.77
C GLU A 236 7.71 12.68 -0.74
N ASP A 237 6.56 12.83 -1.39
CA ASP A 237 6.45 13.04 -2.83
C ASP A 237 5.49 14.20 -3.11
N ASP A 238 5.84 15.01 -4.10
CA ASP A 238 5.05 16.15 -4.59
C ASP A 238 4.49 15.81 -5.99
N PHE A 239 3.18 15.67 -6.06
CA PHE A 239 2.46 15.33 -7.28
C PHE A 239 1.84 16.59 -7.87
N ALA A 240 2.62 17.32 -8.65
CA ALA A 240 2.19 18.50 -9.39
C ALA A 240 2.48 18.31 -10.87
N PHE A 241 1.79 17.33 -11.50
CA PHE A 241 2.04 16.98 -12.89
C PHE A 241 1.33 17.92 -13.85
N ALA A 242 2.07 18.36 -14.87
CA ALA A 242 1.55 19.13 -15.97
C ALA A 242 1.19 18.22 -17.16
N GLY A 243 0.35 18.71 -18.06
CA GLY A 243 0.05 18.04 -19.33
C GLY A 243 -1.14 17.07 -19.30
N GLY A 244 -1.84 16.94 -18.18
CA GLY A 244 -3.09 16.19 -18.12
C GLY A 244 -2.92 14.71 -18.51
N VAL A 245 -3.90 14.15 -19.20
CA VAL A 245 -3.93 12.76 -19.67
C VAL A 245 -2.75 12.46 -20.63
N LYS A 246 -2.32 13.44 -21.43
CA LYS A 246 -1.14 13.32 -22.29
C LYS A 246 0.15 13.15 -21.47
N GLY A 247 0.36 14.00 -20.44
CA GLY A 247 1.49 13.87 -19.52
C GLY A 247 1.46 12.55 -18.74
N PHE A 248 0.27 11.99 -18.50
CA PHE A 248 0.14 10.69 -17.88
C PHE A 248 0.68 9.55 -18.78
N VAL A 249 0.39 9.58 -20.08
CA VAL A 249 0.97 8.60 -21.03
C VAL A 249 2.48 8.78 -21.13
N GLU A 250 3.01 10.00 -21.14
CA GLU A 250 4.46 10.27 -21.07
C GLU A 250 5.08 9.64 -19.82
N TYR A 251 4.42 9.79 -18.68
CA TYR A 251 4.86 9.19 -17.41
C TYR A 251 4.88 7.65 -17.46
N ILE A 252 3.82 7.02 -18.00
CA ILE A 252 3.74 5.56 -18.16
C ILE A 252 4.86 5.03 -19.07
N ASN A 253 5.25 5.81 -20.07
CA ASN A 253 6.28 5.44 -21.04
C ASN A 253 7.70 5.84 -20.62
N LYS A 254 7.89 6.53 -19.48
CA LYS A 254 9.20 7.04 -19.04
C LYS A 254 10.30 5.98 -18.99
N ALA A 255 9.96 4.75 -18.61
CA ALA A 255 10.89 3.62 -18.55
C ALA A 255 10.89 2.73 -19.80
N LYS A 256 10.17 3.13 -20.87
CA LYS A 256 9.99 2.35 -22.10
C LYS A 256 10.53 3.10 -23.31
N THR A 257 10.91 2.37 -24.35
CA THR A 257 11.30 2.96 -25.62
C THR A 257 10.06 3.21 -26.46
N VAL A 258 9.69 4.49 -26.63
CA VAL A 258 8.56 4.86 -27.48
C VAL A 258 8.90 4.66 -28.96
N LEU A 259 7.97 4.16 -29.74
CA LEU A 259 8.18 3.86 -31.17
C LEU A 259 8.00 5.08 -32.09
N HIS A 260 7.26 6.07 -31.61
CA HIS A 260 6.98 7.30 -32.34
C HIS A 260 6.90 8.50 -31.39
N PRO A 261 7.32 9.72 -31.83
CA PRO A 261 7.44 10.87 -30.91
C PRO A 261 6.09 11.50 -30.57
N ASN A 262 5.10 11.45 -31.46
CA ASN A 262 3.84 12.14 -31.25
C ASN A 262 2.87 11.26 -30.45
N ILE A 263 2.36 11.79 -29.35
CA ILE A 263 1.30 11.13 -28.59
C ILE A 263 -0.03 11.49 -29.24
N PHE A 264 -0.84 10.47 -29.59
CA PHE A 264 -2.23 10.69 -29.95
C PHE A 264 -2.96 11.27 -28.76
N TYR A 265 -3.67 12.38 -28.97
CA TYR A 265 -4.44 13.04 -27.93
C TYR A 265 -5.73 13.62 -28.51
N ILE A 266 -6.84 13.40 -27.84
CA ILE A 266 -8.13 14.03 -28.15
C ILE A 266 -8.86 14.37 -26.87
N GLN A 267 -9.47 15.55 -26.85
CA GLN A 267 -10.48 15.97 -25.90
C GLN A 267 -11.70 16.45 -26.68
N GLY A 268 -12.85 15.88 -26.40
CA GLY A 268 -14.11 16.22 -27.09
C GLY A 268 -15.31 15.89 -26.23
N GLU A 269 -16.48 16.39 -26.64
CA GLU A 269 -17.74 16.12 -25.99
C GLU A 269 -18.78 15.69 -27.04
N LYS A 270 -19.52 14.64 -26.71
CA LYS A 270 -20.65 14.19 -27.54
C LYS A 270 -21.75 13.63 -26.66
N ASP A 271 -23.01 14.02 -26.98
CA ASP A 271 -24.19 13.56 -26.26
C ASP A 271 -24.14 13.76 -24.73
N GLY A 272 -23.49 14.87 -24.27
CA GLY A 272 -23.30 15.19 -22.86
C GLY A 272 -22.19 14.35 -22.17
N VAL A 273 -21.45 13.52 -22.93
CA VAL A 273 -20.30 12.75 -22.42
C VAL A 273 -19.02 13.42 -22.87
N GLY A 274 -18.23 13.89 -21.89
CA GLY A 274 -16.86 14.36 -22.12
C GLY A 274 -15.94 13.17 -22.31
N VAL A 275 -15.09 13.19 -23.35
CA VAL A 275 -14.13 12.12 -23.68
C VAL A 275 -12.75 12.71 -23.82
N GLU A 276 -11.80 12.20 -23.05
CA GLU A 276 -10.39 12.57 -23.15
C GLU A 276 -9.53 11.31 -23.24
N VAL A 277 -8.71 11.21 -24.28
CA VAL A 277 -7.89 10.02 -24.55
C VAL A 277 -6.49 10.45 -24.98
N ALA A 278 -5.49 9.78 -24.42
CA ALA A 278 -4.12 9.82 -24.93
C ALA A 278 -3.61 8.40 -25.15
N MET A 279 -2.85 8.19 -26.22
CA MET A 279 -2.28 6.89 -26.59
C MET A 279 -0.91 7.04 -27.22
N GLN A 280 -0.02 6.07 -26.95
CA GLN A 280 1.27 5.96 -27.60
C GLN A 280 1.74 4.50 -27.60
N TRP A 281 2.41 4.05 -28.68
CA TRP A 281 2.99 2.72 -28.75
C TRP A 281 4.47 2.73 -28.38
N ASN A 282 4.88 1.69 -27.68
CA ASN A 282 6.24 1.46 -27.23
C ASN A 282 6.74 0.05 -27.60
N ASP A 283 7.98 -0.25 -27.26
CA ASP A 283 8.64 -1.50 -27.60
C ASP A 283 8.21 -2.73 -26.78
N SER A 284 7.33 -2.56 -25.79
CA SER A 284 6.83 -3.67 -24.98
C SER A 284 5.83 -4.56 -25.73
N TYR A 285 5.50 -5.71 -25.17
CA TYR A 285 4.53 -6.66 -25.72
C TYR A 285 3.18 -6.61 -25.00
N ASN A 286 3.06 -5.84 -23.94
CA ASN A 286 1.85 -5.75 -23.11
C ASN A 286 1.02 -4.51 -23.44
N GLU A 287 -0.30 -4.65 -23.33
CA GLU A 287 -1.26 -3.54 -23.35
C GLU A 287 -1.34 -2.93 -21.93
N SER A 288 -1.24 -1.61 -21.85
CA SER A 288 -1.46 -0.84 -20.62
C SER A 288 -2.54 0.21 -20.87
N VAL A 289 -3.78 -0.07 -20.49
CA VAL A 289 -4.91 0.87 -20.66
C VAL A 289 -5.49 1.19 -19.30
N LEU A 290 -5.44 2.47 -18.93
CA LEU A 290 -6.05 2.99 -17.71
C LEU A 290 -7.37 3.68 -18.07
N CYS A 291 -8.45 3.27 -17.42
CA CYS A 291 -9.79 3.78 -17.66
C CYS A 291 -10.31 4.53 -16.44
N PHE A 292 -10.89 5.72 -16.67
CA PHE A 292 -11.44 6.56 -15.62
C PHE A 292 -12.81 7.11 -16.01
N THR A 293 -13.73 7.15 -15.06
CA THR A 293 -15.02 7.84 -15.16
C THR A 293 -15.17 8.81 -14.00
N ASN A 294 -15.29 10.11 -14.28
CA ASN A 294 -15.33 11.17 -13.27
C ASN A 294 -14.15 11.06 -12.27
N ASN A 295 -12.95 10.84 -12.80
CA ASN A 295 -11.71 10.59 -12.07
C ASN A 295 -11.61 9.26 -11.31
N ILE A 296 -12.65 8.43 -11.28
CA ILE A 296 -12.66 7.13 -10.59
C ILE A 296 -12.09 6.07 -11.54
N PRO A 297 -11.10 5.24 -11.11
CA PRO A 297 -10.53 4.19 -11.94
C PRO A 297 -11.47 3.00 -12.08
N GLN A 298 -11.58 2.44 -13.28
CA GLN A 298 -12.29 1.19 -13.58
C GLN A 298 -11.28 0.09 -13.93
N ARG A 299 -10.99 -0.79 -12.99
CA ARG A 299 -10.08 -1.93 -13.18
C ARG A 299 -10.59 -2.89 -14.26
N ASP A 300 -11.89 -3.13 -14.27
CA ASP A 300 -12.56 -4.05 -15.21
C ASP A 300 -13.01 -3.33 -16.49
N GLY A 301 -12.60 -2.07 -16.69
CA GLY A 301 -13.00 -1.24 -17.83
C GLY A 301 -14.50 -0.98 -17.86
N GLY A 302 -15.14 -1.25 -18.99
CA GLY A 302 -16.58 -1.05 -19.17
C GLY A 302 -16.97 -0.58 -20.57
N SER A 303 -18.12 0.08 -20.68
CA SER A 303 -18.68 0.55 -21.96
C SER A 303 -17.76 1.53 -22.70
N HIS A 304 -17.05 2.41 -21.97
CA HIS A 304 -16.09 3.36 -22.55
C HIS A 304 -14.87 2.63 -23.16
N LEU A 305 -14.31 1.61 -22.48
CA LEU A 305 -13.22 0.80 -23.03
C LEU A 305 -13.67 0.00 -24.26
N THR A 306 -14.90 -0.51 -24.24
CA THR A 306 -15.48 -1.19 -25.41
C THR A 306 -15.58 -0.25 -26.60
N GLY A 307 -15.99 1.00 -26.40
CA GLY A 307 -16.04 2.05 -27.43
C GLY A 307 -14.66 2.37 -28.00
N LEU A 308 -13.67 2.56 -27.12
CA LEU A 308 -12.28 2.80 -27.52
C LEU A 308 -11.72 1.66 -28.40
N ARG A 309 -11.87 0.41 -27.95
CA ARG A 309 -11.37 -0.77 -28.69
C ARG A 309 -12.07 -0.96 -30.04
N ALA A 310 -13.39 -0.66 -30.12
CA ALA A 310 -14.13 -0.69 -31.38
C ALA A 310 -13.62 0.37 -32.37
N ALA A 311 -13.43 1.62 -31.91
CA ALA A 311 -12.87 2.71 -32.70
C ALA A 311 -11.49 2.36 -33.25
N MET A 312 -10.57 1.93 -32.38
CA MET A 312 -9.21 1.55 -32.75
C MET A 312 -9.21 0.44 -33.80
N THR A 313 -9.95 -0.63 -33.56
CA THR A 313 -9.98 -1.78 -34.49
C THR A 313 -10.53 -1.38 -35.85
N ARG A 314 -11.58 -0.60 -35.90
CA ARG A 314 -12.19 -0.15 -37.15
C ARG A 314 -11.28 0.78 -37.96
N VAL A 315 -10.74 1.81 -37.30
CA VAL A 315 -9.92 2.84 -37.97
C VAL A 315 -8.58 2.27 -38.44
N ILE A 316 -7.89 1.52 -37.58
CA ILE A 316 -6.57 0.93 -37.93
C ILE A 316 -6.74 -0.11 -39.03
N ASN A 317 -7.75 -0.99 -38.99
CA ASN A 317 -8.01 -1.93 -40.08
C ASN A 317 -8.30 -1.24 -41.42
N LYS A 318 -9.09 -0.15 -41.41
CA LYS A 318 -9.31 0.66 -42.59
C LYS A 318 -8.01 1.22 -43.15
N TYR A 319 -7.20 1.84 -42.28
CA TYR A 319 -5.89 2.40 -42.69
C TYR A 319 -4.94 1.34 -43.25
N ILE A 320 -4.84 0.17 -42.64
CA ILE A 320 -4.04 -0.98 -43.08
C ILE A 320 -4.52 -1.48 -44.44
N ALA A 321 -5.85 -1.56 -44.67
CA ALA A 321 -6.46 -1.99 -45.91
C ALA A 321 -6.20 -0.97 -47.07
N ASP A 322 -6.49 0.31 -46.81
CA ASP A 322 -6.34 1.39 -47.78
C ASP A 322 -4.88 1.55 -48.27
N ASN A 323 -3.91 1.26 -47.39
CA ASN A 323 -2.47 1.30 -47.71
C ASN A 323 -1.86 -0.05 -48.12
N GLU A 324 -2.69 -1.09 -48.27
CA GLU A 324 -2.29 -2.48 -48.65
C GLU A 324 -1.18 -3.08 -47.74
N ILE A 325 -1.09 -2.68 -46.48
CA ILE A 325 -0.01 -3.06 -45.55
C ILE A 325 -0.11 -4.56 -45.22
N ALA A 326 -1.27 -5.06 -44.83
CA ALA A 326 -1.49 -6.46 -44.49
C ALA A 326 -1.28 -7.39 -45.69
N LYS A 327 -1.70 -6.96 -46.88
CA LYS A 327 -1.52 -7.71 -48.15
C LYS A 327 -0.05 -7.87 -48.49
N LYS A 328 0.74 -6.79 -48.36
CA LYS A 328 2.20 -6.84 -48.55
C LYS A 328 2.88 -7.70 -47.51
N ALA A 329 2.40 -7.70 -46.27
CA ALA A 329 2.97 -8.47 -45.18
C ALA A 329 2.51 -9.95 -45.16
N LYS A 330 1.46 -10.30 -45.89
CA LYS A 330 0.82 -11.65 -45.92
C LYS A 330 0.41 -12.18 -44.55
N VAL A 331 -0.18 -11.31 -43.73
CA VAL A 331 -0.68 -11.64 -42.39
C VAL A 331 -2.08 -11.03 -42.16
N GLU A 332 -2.88 -11.65 -41.33
CA GLU A 332 -4.14 -11.11 -40.85
C GLU A 332 -3.94 -10.47 -39.48
N THR A 333 -4.37 -9.24 -39.33
CA THR A 333 -4.28 -8.48 -38.08
C THR A 333 -5.54 -8.65 -37.24
N SER A 334 -5.39 -8.78 -35.94
CA SER A 334 -6.46 -8.81 -34.94
C SER A 334 -6.46 -7.56 -34.07
N GLY A 335 -7.55 -7.33 -33.34
CA GLY A 335 -7.61 -6.21 -32.38
C GLY A 335 -6.55 -6.31 -31.30
N ASP A 336 -6.13 -7.52 -30.92
CA ASP A 336 -5.08 -7.75 -29.94
C ASP A 336 -3.70 -7.33 -30.45
N ASP A 337 -3.39 -7.61 -31.73
CA ASP A 337 -2.14 -7.18 -32.35
C ASP A 337 -2.01 -5.65 -32.36
N MET A 338 -3.15 -4.93 -32.49
CA MET A 338 -3.21 -3.46 -32.50
C MET A 338 -2.89 -2.84 -31.14
N ARG A 339 -3.09 -3.61 -30.07
CA ARG A 339 -2.89 -3.15 -28.67
C ARG A 339 -1.58 -3.62 -28.07
N GLU A 340 -0.80 -4.41 -28.77
CA GLU A 340 0.54 -4.82 -28.34
C GLU A 340 1.46 -3.59 -28.23
N GLY A 341 2.02 -3.35 -27.05
CA GLY A 341 2.88 -2.19 -26.76
C GLY A 341 2.10 -0.87 -26.62
N LEU A 342 0.79 -0.89 -26.50
CA LEU A 342 -0.04 0.30 -26.31
C LEU A 342 -0.01 0.77 -24.86
N SER A 343 0.35 2.04 -24.63
CA SER A 343 0.05 2.79 -23.41
C SER A 343 -1.09 3.78 -23.70
N CYS A 344 -2.18 3.66 -22.96
CA CYS A 344 -3.39 4.48 -23.16
C CYS A 344 -4.00 4.90 -21.83
N VAL A 345 -4.46 6.14 -21.78
CA VAL A 345 -5.31 6.67 -20.70
C VAL A 345 -6.61 7.17 -21.32
N LEU A 346 -7.72 6.62 -20.84
CA LEU A 346 -9.09 6.98 -21.24
C LEU A 346 -9.81 7.57 -20.05
N SER A 347 -10.19 8.83 -20.11
CA SER A 347 -10.99 9.53 -19.09
C SER A 347 -12.29 9.99 -19.69
N VAL A 348 -13.41 9.62 -19.08
CA VAL A 348 -14.74 10.12 -19.46
C VAL A 348 -15.39 10.90 -18.33
N LYS A 349 -16.09 11.96 -18.67
CA LYS A 349 -16.91 12.76 -17.76
C LYS A 349 -18.39 12.48 -18.10
N VAL A 350 -19.08 11.86 -17.16
CA VAL A 350 -20.46 11.41 -17.32
C VAL A 350 -21.31 12.00 -16.20
N PRO A 351 -22.46 12.66 -16.48
CA PRO A 351 -23.27 13.29 -15.43
C PRO A 351 -23.81 12.29 -14.40
N GLU A 352 -24.33 11.16 -14.85
CA GLU A 352 -24.94 10.13 -13.98
C GLU A 352 -24.42 8.72 -14.37
N PRO A 353 -23.15 8.39 -14.05
CA PRO A 353 -22.59 7.11 -14.43
C PRO A 353 -23.16 5.96 -13.60
N LYS A 354 -23.37 4.81 -14.24
CA LYS A 354 -23.81 3.56 -13.60
C LYS A 354 -22.65 2.58 -13.53
N PHE A 355 -22.44 1.99 -12.35
CA PHE A 355 -21.38 1.03 -12.09
C PHE A 355 -21.94 -0.34 -11.70
N SER A 356 -21.13 -1.40 -11.88
CA SER A 356 -21.54 -2.76 -11.54
C SER A 356 -21.58 -3.04 -10.03
N SER A 357 -20.86 -2.25 -9.23
CA SER A 357 -20.70 -2.41 -7.78
C SER A 357 -20.46 -1.07 -7.09
N GLN A 358 -20.51 -1.05 -5.76
CA GLN A 358 -20.18 0.12 -4.95
C GLN A 358 -18.70 0.53 -5.08
N THR A 359 -17.81 -0.42 -5.34
CA THR A 359 -16.37 -0.17 -5.59
C THR A 359 -16.10 0.47 -6.95
N LYS A 360 -17.12 0.58 -7.81
CA LYS A 360 -17.10 1.27 -9.11
C LYS A 360 -16.06 0.70 -10.11
N ASP A 361 -15.72 -0.57 -9.99
CA ASP A 361 -14.67 -1.23 -10.78
C ASP A 361 -14.99 -1.32 -12.28
N LYS A 362 -16.27 -1.31 -12.66
CA LYS A 362 -16.72 -1.41 -14.06
C LYS A 362 -17.83 -0.43 -14.38
N LEU A 363 -17.65 0.37 -15.47
CA LEU A 363 -18.69 1.23 -16.01
C LEU A 363 -19.68 0.42 -16.86
N VAL A 364 -20.98 0.46 -16.47
CA VAL A 364 -22.05 -0.25 -17.19
C VAL A 364 -23.01 0.66 -17.96
N SER A 365 -22.80 1.98 -17.92
CA SER A 365 -23.56 2.96 -18.71
C SER A 365 -23.40 2.70 -20.20
N SER A 366 -24.37 2.06 -20.84
CA SER A 366 -24.31 1.67 -22.27
C SER A 366 -24.27 2.89 -23.22
N GLU A 367 -24.87 4.00 -22.82
CA GLU A 367 -24.92 5.28 -23.53
C GLU A 367 -23.53 5.91 -23.75
N VAL A 368 -22.53 5.55 -22.97
CA VAL A 368 -21.16 6.09 -23.08
C VAL A 368 -20.37 5.48 -24.24
N ARG A 369 -20.74 4.28 -24.70
CA ARG A 369 -19.99 3.55 -25.73
C ARG A 369 -19.92 4.31 -27.07
N ALA A 370 -21.06 4.76 -27.58
CA ALA A 370 -21.13 5.40 -28.90
C ALA A 370 -20.41 6.77 -28.94
N PRO A 371 -20.57 7.67 -27.96
CA PRO A 371 -19.80 8.90 -27.89
C PRO A 371 -18.28 8.69 -27.91
N VAL A 372 -17.78 7.72 -27.10
CA VAL A 372 -16.34 7.39 -27.06
C VAL A 372 -15.88 6.85 -28.43
N GLU A 373 -16.65 5.91 -29.02
CA GLU A 373 -16.29 5.32 -30.31
C GLU A 373 -16.19 6.40 -31.42
N ASP A 374 -17.15 7.31 -31.48
CA ASP A 374 -17.20 8.31 -32.54
C ASP A 374 -16.12 9.38 -32.39
N VAL A 375 -15.92 9.90 -31.14
CA VAL A 375 -14.90 10.92 -30.88
C VAL A 375 -13.50 10.37 -31.17
N VAL A 376 -13.21 9.17 -30.69
CA VAL A 376 -11.92 8.53 -30.89
C VAL A 376 -11.70 8.14 -32.35
N ALA A 377 -12.70 7.57 -33.03
CA ALA A 377 -12.55 7.13 -34.42
C ALA A 377 -12.21 8.29 -35.35
N LYS A 378 -12.91 9.41 -35.23
CA LYS A 378 -12.63 10.61 -36.02
C LYS A 378 -11.21 11.13 -35.82
N ALA A 379 -10.84 11.33 -34.58
CA ALA A 379 -9.53 11.87 -34.22
C ALA A 379 -8.38 10.91 -34.60
N LEU A 380 -8.57 9.60 -34.43
CA LEU A 380 -7.54 8.60 -34.79
C LEU A 380 -7.34 8.52 -36.30
N GLU A 381 -8.42 8.64 -37.10
CA GLU A 381 -8.30 8.70 -38.56
C GLU A 381 -7.53 9.95 -39.00
N GLU A 382 -7.83 11.13 -38.43
CA GLU A 382 -7.09 12.37 -38.66
C GLU A 382 -5.58 12.21 -38.29
N PHE A 383 -5.30 11.69 -37.11
CA PHE A 383 -3.93 11.47 -36.62
C PHE A 383 -3.10 10.57 -37.55
N LEU A 384 -3.67 9.45 -38.02
CA LEU A 384 -2.96 8.53 -38.90
C LEU A 384 -2.67 9.15 -40.29
N LEU A 385 -3.57 10.05 -40.75
CA LEU A 385 -3.38 10.76 -42.03
C LEU A 385 -2.38 11.93 -41.93
N GLU A 386 -2.41 12.66 -40.80
CA GLU A 386 -1.56 13.82 -40.55
C GLU A 386 -0.11 13.42 -40.19
N THR A 387 0.07 12.25 -39.58
CA THR A 387 1.38 11.75 -39.11
C THR A 387 1.77 10.44 -39.83
N PRO A 388 2.03 10.42 -41.13
CA PRO A 388 2.22 9.20 -41.90
C PRO A 388 3.43 8.37 -41.47
N ASN A 389 4.48 9.01 -40.93
CA ASN A 389 5.64 8.30 -40.39
C ASN A 389 5.30 7.52 -39.14
N ASP A 390 4.55 8.13 -38.22
CA ASP A 390 4.08 7.47 -36.97
C ASP A 390 3.09 6.35 -37.33
N ALA A 391 2.14 6.61 -38.23
CA ALA A 391 1.20 5.61 -38.73
C ALA A 391 1.90 4.39 -39.32
N LYS A 392 2.96 4.62 -40.12
CA LYS A 392 3.78 3.53 -40.68
C LYS A 392 4.49 2.72 -39.58
N THR A 393 5.02 3.39 -38.58
CA THR A 393 5.70 2.74 -37.44
C THR A 393 4.72 1.94 -36.62
N ILE A 394 3.54 2.48 -36.27
CA ILE A 394 2.47 1.81 -35.56
C ILE A 394 1.99 0.57 -36.33
N CYS A 395 1.70 0.72 -37.63
CA CYS A 395 1.28 -0.41 -38.45
C CYS A 395 2.39 -1.47 -38.61
N GLY A 396 3.66 -1.06 -38.63
CA GLY A 396 4.82 -1.96 -38.60
C GLY A 396 4.81 -2.84 -37.33
N LYS A 397 4.65 -2.22 -36.15
CA LYS A 397 4.54 -2.95 -34.89
C LYS A 397 3.36 -3.94 -34.90
N ILE A 398 2.19 -3.53 -35.41
CA ILE A 398 0.99 -4.39 -35.50
C ILE A 398 1.25 -5.62 -36.41
N VAL A 399 1.90 -5.40 -37.56
CA VAL A 399 2.27 -6.49 -38.46
C VAL A 399 3.26 -7.45 -37.82
N ASP A 400 4.24 -6.92 -37.08
CA ASP A 400 5.21 -7.76 -36.37
C ASP A 400 4.57 -8.55 -35.25
N ALA A 401 3.60 -7.98 -34.52
CA ALA A 401 2.77 -8.67 -33.54
C ALA A 401 1.96 -9.82 -34.18
N ALA A 402 1.30 -9.56 -35.32
CA ALA A 402 0.54 -10.57 -36.06
C ALA A 402 1.44 -11.72 -36.56
N ARG A 403 2.64 -11.40 -37.06
CA ARG A 403 3.63 -12.41 -37.46
C ARG A 403 4.10 -13.25 -36.28
N ALA A 404 4.38 -12.61 -35.13
CA ALA A 404 4.80 -13.29 -33.94
C ALA A 404 3.69 -14.25 -33.42
N ARG A 405 2.44 -13.80 -33.43
CA ARG A 405 1.27 -14.63 -33.10
C ARG A 405 1.13 -15.83 -34.03
N ASP A 406 1.25 -15.65 -35.35
CA ASP A 406 1.20 -16.75 -36.32
C ASP A 406 2.35 -17.73 -36.19
N ALA A 407 3.58 -17.24 -35.95
CA ALA A 407 4.74 -18.08 -35.68
C ALA A 407 4.56 -18.91 -34.39
N ALA A 408 4.03 -18.29 -33.34
CA ALA A 408 3.72 -18.96 -32.09
C ALA A 408 2.67 -20.06 -32.28
N ARG A 409 1.60 -19.80 -33.05
CA ARG A 409 0.58 -20.80 -33.38
C ARG A 409 1.19 -22.01 -34.12
N LYS A 410 2.02 -21.77 -35.14
CA LYS A 410 2.70 -22.84 -35.89
C LYS A 410 3.66 -23.64 -34.99
N ALA A 411 4.41 -22.99 -34.12
CA ALA A 411 5.30 -23.66 -33.16
C ALA A 411 4.51 -24.59 -32.22
N ARG A 412 3.37 -24.12 -31.71
CA ARG A 412 2.45 -24.93 -30.86
C ARG A 412 1.91 -26.15 -31.61
N GLU A 413 1.44 -25.98 -32.84
CA GLU A 413 0.94 -27.07 -33.66
C GLU A 413 2.00 -28.15 -33.90
N MET A 414 3.27 -27.74 -34.14
CA MET A 414 4.38 -28.67 -34.25
C MET A 414 4.70 -29.39 -32.94
N THR A 415 4.66 -28.68 -31.83
CA THR A 415 4.88 -29.25 -30.49
C THR A 415 3.73 -30.22 -30.12
N ARG A 416 2.50 -29.86 -30.43
CA ARG A 416 1.31 -30.71 -30.24
C ARG A 416 1.35 -32.00 -31.09
N ARG A 417 1.83 -31.91 -32.33
CA ARG A 417 2.05 -33.07 -33.20
C ARG A 417 3.15 -33.99 -32.68
N LYS A 418 4.24 -33.43 -32.11
CA LYS A 418 5.28 -34.24 -31.43
C LYS A 418 4.78 -34.86 -30.12
N GLY A 419 3.92 -34.16 -29.36
CA GLY A 419 3.39 -34.65 -28.10
C GLY A 419 2.31 -35.73 -28.22
N VAL A 420 1.70 -35.92 -29.41
CA VAL A 420 0.76 -37.02 -29.68
C VAL A 420 1.50 -38.37 -29.88
N LEU A 421 2.79 -38.32 -30.24
CA LEU A 421 3.64 -39.49 -30.39
C LEU A 421 4.39 -39.89 -29.10
N ASP A 422 4.71 -38.92 -28.23
CA ASP A 422 5.28 -39.18 -26.90
C ASP A 422 4.23 -38.76 -25.87
N GLY A 423 3.56 -39.71 -25.21
CA GLY A 423 2.52 -39.43 -24.19
C GLY A 423 2.95 -38.33 -23.22
N VAL A 424 2.29 -37.17 -23.32
CA VAL A 424 2.62 -35.99 -22.52
C VAL A 424 2.32 -36.29 -21.04
N GLY A 425 3.30 -36.90 -20.36
CA GLY A 425 3.35 -37.02 -18.92
C GLY A 425 3.73 -35.70 -18.28
N LEU A 426 3.42 -35.56 -17.00
CA LEU A 426 3.92 -34.44 -16.15
C LEU A 426 5.46 -34.38 -16.21
N PRO A 427 6.09 -33.21 -16.03
CA PRO A 427 7.53 -33.09 -16.07
C PRO A 427 8.19 -34.10 -15.13
N GLY A 428 9.17 -34.87 -15.60
CA GLY A 428 9.84 -35.92 -14.80
C GLY A 428 10.50 -35.40 -13.53
N LYS A 429 10.72 -34.10 -13.45
CA LYS A 429 11.26 -33.41 -12.25
C LYS A 429 10.18 -33.07 -11.20
N LEU A 430 8.91 -32.99 -11.58
CA LEU A 430 7.80 -32.69 -10.68
C LEU A 430 7.52 -33.89 -9.76
N ALA A 431 7.69 -33.68 -8.47
CA ALA A 431 7.17 -34.61 -7.47
C ALA A 431 5.74 -34.17 -7.12
N ASP A 432 4.76 -34.69 -7.83
CA ASP A 432 3.36 -34.28 -7.68
C ASP A 432 2.72 -34.74 -6.35
N CYS A 433 1.59 -34.14 -5.99
CA CYS A 433 0.78 -34.54 -4.85
C CYS A 433 -0.37 -35.52 -5.28
N GLN A 434 -1.01 -36.14 -4.29
CA GLN A 434 -2.12 -37.08 -4.49
C GLN A 434 -3.46 -36.36 -4.67
N GLU A 435 -3.62 -35.17 -4.05
CA GLU A 435 -4.83 -34.36 -4.15
C GLU A 435 -5.00 -33.85 -5.58
N LYS A 436 -6.23 -33.83 -6.06
CA LYS A 436 -6.58 -33.37 -7.40
C LYS A 436 -7.40 -32.09 -7.40
N ASP A 437 -7.96 -31.71 -6.23
CA ASP A 437 -8.66 -30.45 -6.07
C ASP A 437 -7.63 -29.31 -5.99
N PRO A 438 -7.59 -28.40 -7.00
CA PRO A 438 -6.61 -27.30 -7.01
C PRO A 438 -6.68 -26.41 -5.75
N ALA A 439 -7.88 -26.25 -5.18
CA ALA A 439 -8.07 -25.41 -3.98
C ALA A 439 -7.41 -26.00 -2.73
N LYS A 440 -7.19 -27.31 -2.71
CA LYS A 440 -6.54 -28.05 -1.63
C LYS A 440 -5.08 -28.41 -1.91
N SER A 441 -4.62 -28.17 -3.13
CA SER A 441 -3.29 -28.55 -3.61
C SER A 441 -2.36 -27.34 -3.64
N GLU A 442 -1.09 -27.59 -3.35
CA GLU A 442 -0.06 -26.57 -3.41
C GLU A 442 1.23 -27.09 -4.06
N VAL A 443 1.96 -26.22 -4.75
CA VAL A 443 3.25 -26.53 -5.35
C VAL A 443 4.33 -25.61 -4.82
N TYR A 444 5.44 -26.22 -4.37
CA TYR A 444 6.66 -25.49 -4.02
C TYR A 444 7.61 -25.48 -5.21
N ILE A 445 7.95 -24.28 -5.66
CA ILE A 445 9.01 -24.05 -6.65
C ILE A 445 10.31 -23.84 -5.88
N VAL A 446 11.24 -24.80 -6.01
CA VAL A 446 12.44 -24.86 -5.16
C VAL A 446 13.69 -24.69 -6.01
N GLU A 447 14.66 -23.96 -5.49
CA GLU A 447 15.95 -23.78 -6.12
C GLU A 447 16.82 -25.03 -6.02
N GLY A 448 17.22 -25.58 -7.18
CA GLY A 448 18.16 -26.68 -7.29
C GLY A 448 17.69 -28.04 -6.78
N ASP A 449 18.52 -29.04 -7.01
CA ASP A 449 18.20 -30.42 -6.64
C ASP A 449 18.47 -30.70 -5.14
N SER A 450 19.35 -29.95 -4.48
CA SER A 450 19.70 -30.16 -3.07
C SER A 450 18.52 -29.80 -2.16
N ALA A 451 18.07 -28.54 -2.22
CA ALA A 451 16.88 -28.12 -1.49
C ALA A 451 15.61 -28.87 -1.95
N GLY A 452 15.50 -29.18 -3.26
CA GLY A 452 14.47 -30.02 -3.81
C GLY A 452 14.44 -31.42 -3.24
N GLY A 453 15.59 -32.01 -2.91
CA GLY A 453 15.70 -33.32 -2.24
C GLY A 453 15.15 -33.29 -0.81
N SER A 454 15.59 -32.33 0.01
CA SER A 454 15.09 -32.14 1.36
C SER A 454 13.58 -31.85 1.38
N ALA A 455 13.09 -30.98 0.48
CA ALA A 455 11.67 -30.67 0.36
C ALA A 455 10.83 -31.88 -0.06
N LYS A 456 11.30 -32.72 -1.02
CA LYS A 456 10.62 -33.95 -1.43
C LYS A 456 10.48 -34.97 -0.31
N GLN A 457 11.47 -35.04 0.59
CA GLN A 457 11.44 -35.93 1.74
C GLN A 457 10.58 -35.38 2.88
N GLY A 458 10.63 -34.06 3.14
CA GLY A 458 9.92 -33.41 4.23
C GLY A 458 8.45 -33.12 3.97
N ARG A 459 8.00 -33.06 2.71
CA ARG A 459 6.62 -32.67 2.34
C ARG A 459 5.52 -33.63 2.79
N ASP A 460 4.32 -33.15 2.94
CA ASP A 460 3.12 -34.00 2.92
C ASP A 460 2.72 -34.34 1.47
N ARG A 461 2.94 -35.59 1.07
CA ARG A 461 2.65 -36.08 -0.29
C ARG A 461 1.16 -36.01 -0.65
N LYS A 462 0.30 -35.88 0.31
CA LYS A 462 -1.14 -35.83 0.09
C LYS A 462 -1.53 -34.59 -0.73
N PHE A 463 -1.04 -33.41 -0.36
CA PHE A 463 -1.45 -32.15 -0.97
C PHE A 463 -0.30 -31.21 -1.41
N GLN A 464 0.97 -31.56 -1.11
CA GLN A 464 2.13 -30.75 -1.48
C GLN A 464 2.89 -31.37 -2.65
N ALA A 465 3.07 -30.62 -3.73
CA ALA A 465 3.92 -30.93 -4.85
C ALA A 465 5.24 -30.15 -4.77
N ILE A 466 6.35 -30.72 -5.27
CA ILE A 466 7.67 -30.07 -5.34
C ILE A 466 8.15 -30.04 -6.77
N LEU A 467 8.48 -28.84 -7.25
CA LEU A 467 9.07 -28.58 -8.55
C LEU A 467 10.47 -27.97 -8.37
N PRO A 468 11.55 -28.74 -8.44
CA PRO A 468 12.91 -28.20 -8.43
C PRO A 468 13.22 -27.59 -9.79
N LEU A 469 13.73 -26.36 -9.78
CA LEU A 469 14.27 -25.65 -10.95
C LEU A 469 15.80 -25.61 -10.86
N ARG A 470 16.49 -25.96 -11.96
CA ARG A 470 17.95 -25.98 -12.01
C ARG A 470 18.49 -24.65 -12.55
N GLY A 471 19.12 -23.88 -11.70
CA GLY A 471 19.77 -22.62 -12.05
C GLY A 471 18.81 -21.49 -12.37
N LYS A 472 19.32 -20.40 -12.93
CA LYS A 472 18.58 -19.19 -13.21
C LYS A 472 17.56 -19.40 -14.32
N VAL A 473 16.33 -18.99 -14.10
CA VAL A 473 15.24 -19.06 -15.09
C VAL A 473 15.45 -17.99 -16.16
N LEU A 474 14.96 -18.22 -17.37
CA LEU A 474 14.99 -17.24 -18.44
C LEU A 474 14.33 -15.92 -17.99
N ASN A 475 15.02 -14.78 -18.20
CA ASN A 475 14.41 -13.47 -18.02
C ASN A 475 13.39 -13.23 -19.15
N VAL A 476 12.12 -13.10 -18.76
CA VAL A 476 10.99 -12.99 -19.69
C VAL A 476 10.54 -11.57 -19.96
N GLU A 477 11.20 -10.56 -19.38
CA GLU A 477 10.79 -9.14 -19.49
C GLU A 477 10.65 -8.70 -20.95
N LYS A 478 11.62 -9.01 -21.80
CA LYS A 478 11.62 -8.75 -23.25
C LYS A 478 11.76 -10.02 -24.08
N ALA A 479 11.27 -11.16 -23.59
CA ALA A 479 11.34 -12.41 -24.33
C ALA A 479 10.10 -12.60 -25.20
N ARG A 480 10.33 -12.81 -26.50
CA ARG A 480 9.27 -13.24 -27.43
C ARG A 480 8.74 -14.62 -27.04
N TYR A 481 7.50 -14.89 -27.40
CA TYR A 481 6.81 -16.13 -27.06
C TYR A 481 7.55 -17.41 -27.55
N ASP A 482 8.17 -17.37 -28.73
CA ASP A 482 8.97 -18.47 -29.26
C ASP A 482 10.21 -18.76 -28.42
N LYS A 483 10.84 -17.71 -27.88
CA LYS A 483 11.98 -17.82 -26.96
C LYS A 483 11.56 -18.39 -25.60
N LEU A 484 10.36 -18.04 -25.10
CA LEU A 484 9.79 -18.63 -23.89
C LEU A 484 9.64 -20.15 -24.01
N LEU A 485 9.08 -20.61 -25.13
CA LEU A 485 8.86 -22.04 -25.41
C LEU A 485 10.15 -22.80 -25.70
N SER A 486 11.26 -22.13 -25.99
CA SER A 486 12.58 -22.76 -26.15
C SER A 486 13.28 -23.03 -24.81
N SER A 487 12.84 -22.41 -23.72
CA SER A 487 13.40 -22.59 -22.37
C SER A 487 12.80 -23.81 -21.68
N GLU A 488 13.61 -24.85 -21.45
CA GLU A 488 13.16 -26.09 -20.75
C GLU A 488 12.52 -25.79 -19.37
N GLN A 489 13.07 -24.81 -18.63
CA GLN A 489 12.59 -24.46 -17.31
C GLN A 489 11.22 -23.78 -17.36
N ILE A 490 11.02 -22.86 -18.32
CA ILE A 490 9.73 -22.21 -18.53
C ILE A 490 8.67 -23.22 -18.97
N VAL A 491 9.01 -24.08 -19.95
CA VAL A 491 8.11 -25.15 -20.41
C VAL A 491 7.75 -26.10 -19.24
N THR A 492 8.73 -26.48 -18.43
CA THR A 492 8.51 -27.32 -17.25
C THR A 492 7.54 -26.66 -16.26
N LEU A 493 7.72 -25.36 -16.00
CA LEU A 493 6.85 -24.59 -15.10
C LEU A 493 5.41 -24.51 -15.64
N ILE A 494 5.24 -24.16 -16.92
CA ILE A 494 3.92 -24.07 -17.57
C ILE A 494 3.22 -25.43 -17.54
N THR A 495 3.93 -26.51 -17.85
CA THR A 495 3.38 -27.87 -17.86
C THR A 495 3.00 -28.31 -16.44
N ALA A 496 3.80 -28.01 -15.43
CA ALA A 496 3.49 -28.33 -14.04
C ALA A 496 2.23 -27.61 -13.54
N LEU A 497 2.06 -26.33 -13.90
CA LEU A 497 0.89 -25.53 -13.52
C LEU A 497 -0.39 -25.97 -14.26
N GLY A 498 -0.27 -26.39 -15.52
CA GLY A 498 -1.36 -26.97 -16.31
C GLY A 498 -2.32 -25.97 -16.95
N CYS A 499 -2.19 -24.66 -16.68
CA CYS A 499 -3.09 -23.64 -17.20
C CYS A 499 -2.73 -23.09 -18.58
N GLY A 500 -1.60 -23.55 -19.19
CA GLY A 500 -1.11 -23.00 -20.47
C GLY A 500 -0.50 -21.62 -20.34
N ILE A 501 -0.19 -20.98 -21.46
CA ILE A 501 0.41 -19.64 -21.54
C ILE A 501 -0.02 -18.93 -22.82
N GLY A 502 -0.13 -17.60 -22.77
CA GLY A 502 -0.53 -16.74 -23.89
C GLY A 502 -2.04 -16.70 -24.09
N LYS A 503 -2.51 -15.70 -24.85
CA LYS A 503 -3.94 -15.34 -24.92
C LYS A 503 -4.86 -16.46 -25.43
N ASP A 504 -4.35 -17.38 -26.28
CA ASP A 504 -5.18 -18.44 -26.90
C ASP A 504 -5.26 -19.74 -26.08
N ASP A 505 -4.24 -20.07 -25.29
CA ASP A 505 -4.12 -21.34 -24.57
C ASP A 505 -4.24 -21.20 -23.06
N TYR A 506 -4.10 -19.99 -22.55
CA TYR A 506 -4.22 -19.73 -21.11
C TYR A 506 -5.66 -19.96 -20.65
N ASN A 507 -5.81 -20.90 -19.74
CA ASN A 507 -7.10 -21.20 -19.11
C ASN A 507 -6.89 -21.47 -17.63
N LEU A 508 -7.33 -20.51 -16.81
CA LEU A 508 -7.16 -20.57 -15.37
C LEU A 508 -7.92 -21.73 -14.71
N GLU A 509 -9.04 -22.18 -15.30
CA GLU A 509 -9.80 -23.33 -14.78
C GLU A 509 -9.02 -24.65 -14.82
N LYS A 510 -7.97 -24.71 -15.64
CA LYS A 510 -7.06 -25.87 -15.73
C LYS A 510 -5.87 -25.79 -14.78
N LEU A 511 -5.78 -24.74 -13.97
CA LEU A 511 -4.73 -24.58 -12.98
C LEU A 511 -4.78 -25.72 -11.96
N ARG A 512 -3.63 -26.33 -11.69
CA ARG A 512 -3.54 -27.53 -10.84
C ARG A 512 -3.34 -27.22 -9.36
N TYR A 513 -2.90 -26.00 -9.01
CA TYR A 513 -2.58 -25.61 -7.65
C TYR A 513 -3.03 -24.17 -7.41
N HIS A 514 -3.88 -23.92 -6.39
CA HIS A 514 -4.26 -22.57 -5.97
C HIS A 514 -3.28 -21.97 -4.96
N ARG A 515 -2.21 -22.68 -4.60
CA ARG A 515 -1.07 -22.13 -3.87
C ARG A 515 0.22 -22.49 -4.58
N ILE A 516 0.84 -21.47 -5.16
CA ILE A 516 2.12 -21.54 -5.86
C ILE A 516 3.14 -20.85 -4.97
N ILE A 517 4.02 -21.61 -4.33
CA ILE A 517 4.90 -21.14 -3.28
C ILE A 517 6.34 -21.12 -3.81
N ILE A 518 6.90 -19.92 -3.94
CA ILE A 518 8.31 -19.73 -4.30
C ILE A 518 9.16 -19.92 -3.03
N MET A 519 10.05 -20.87 -3.04
CA MET A 519 10.93 -21.22 -1.92
C MET A 519 12.37 -21.25 -2.40
N THR A 520 13.08 -20.15 -2.27
CA THR A 520 14.48 -19.93 -2.66
C THR A 520 15.33 -19.67 -1.43
N ASP A 521 16.64 -19.84 -1.57
CA ASP A 521 17.61 -19.54 -0.53
C ASP A 521 17.60 -18.06 -0.14
N ALA A 522 18.05 -17.72 1.06
CA ALA A 522 18.11 -16.34 1.58
C ALA A 522 19.39 -15.61 1.16
N ASP A 523 20.02 -16.01 0.07
CA ASP A 523 21.20 -15.41 -0.52
C ASP A 523 20.90 -14.58 -1.77
N VAL A 524 21.93 -13.99 -2.38
CA VAL A 524 21.79 -13.14 -3.58
C VAL A 524 21.32 -13.90 -4.80
N ASP A 525 21.70 -15.17 -4.97
CA ASP A 525 21.26 -16.00 -6.11
C ASP A 525 19.79 -16.41 -5.96
N GLY A 526 19.35 -16.79 -4.75
CA GLY A 526 17.94 -17.08 -4.46
C GLY A 526 17.06 -15.85 -4.62
N ALA A 527 17.53 -14.67 -4.22
CA ALA A 527 16.83 -13.40 -4.46
C ALA A 527 16.67 -13.11 -5.97
N HIS A 528 17.70 -13.40 -6.78
CA HIS A 528 17.64 -13.25 -8.23
C HIS A 528 16.66 -14.24 -8.88
N ILE A 529 16.68 -15.51 -8.49
CA ILE A 529 15.74 -16.54 -9.00
C ILE A 529 14.31 -16.17 -8.63
N ARG A 530 14.06 -15.70 -7.41
CA ARG A 530 12.76 -15.19 -6.99
C ARG A 530 12.29 -14.04 -7.87
N THR A 531 13.16 -13.07 -8.16
CA THR A 531 12.85 -11.94 -9.05
C THR A 531 12.50 -12.41 -10.47
N LEU A 532 13.24 -13.36 -11.03
CA LEU A 532 12.96 -13.95 -12.34
C LEU A 532 11.60 -14.66 -12.38
N LEU A 533 11.26 -15.42 -11.33
CA LEU A 533 9.96 -16.10 -11.21
C LEU A 533 8.81 -15.10 -11.06
N LEU A 534 8.99 -14.05 -10.25
CA LEU A 534 8.00 -12.98 -10.12
C LEU A 534 7.81 -12.24 -11.43
N THR A 535 8.89 -11.98 -12.19
CA THR A 535 8.81 -11.39 -13.55
C THR A 535 7.99 -12.29 -14.47
N PHE A 536 8.22 -13.62 -14.42
CA PHE A 536 7.45 -14.58 -15.21
C PHE A 536 5.95 -14.54 -14.86
N PHE A 537 5.58 -14.63 -13.59
CA PHE A 537 4.17 -14.57 -13.19
C PHE A 537 3.54 -13.23 -13.53
N TYR A 538 4.23 -12.13 -13.27
CA TYR A 538 3.73 -10.79 -13.57
C TYR A 538 3.50 -10.54 -15.06
N ARG A 539 4.43 -10.99 -15.93
CA ARG A 539 4.34 -10.76 -17.39
C ARG A 539 3.47 -11.75 -18.12
N GLN A 540 3.45 -13.00 -17.68
CA GLN A 540 2.83 -14.09 -18.43
C GLN A 540 1.53 -14.62 -17.81
N MET A 541 1.35 -14.48 -16.50
CA MET A 541 0.21 -15.01 -15.75
C MET A 541 -0.24 -14.04 -14.64
N PRO A 542 -0.53 -12.76 -14.94
CA PRO A 542 -0.86 -11.76 -13.92
C PRO A 542 -2.09 -12.15 -13.08
N GLU A 543 -3.08 -12.83 -13.68
CA GLU A 543 -4.28 -13.29 -12.99
C GLU A 543 -3.98 -14.21 -11.79
N LEU A 544 -2.87 -14.95 -11.80
CA LEU A 544 -2.47 -15.79 -10.66
C LEU A 544 -2.09 -14.93 -9.45
N ILE A 545 -1.47 -13.76 -9.69
CA ILE A 545 -1.14 -12.81 -8.63
C ILE A 545 -2.42 -12.10 -8.17
N GLU A 546 -3.25 -11.63 -9.08
CA GLU A 546 -4.52 -10.93 -8.79
C GLU A 546 -5.48 -11.80 -7.96
N ARG A 547 -5.53 -13.10 -8.24
CA ARG A 547 -6.32 -14.06 -7.44
C ARG A 547 -5.64 -14.51 -6.15
N GLY A 548 -4.42 -14.04 -5.88
CA GLY A 548 -3.70 -14.35 -4.65
C GLY A 548 -3.21 -15.79 -4.57
N TYR A 549 -2.86 -16.42 -5.70
CA TYR A 549 -2.35 -17.79 -5.73
C TYR A 549 -0.83 -17.89 -5.62
N VAL A 550 -0.10 -16.78 -5.73
CA VAL A 550 1.36 -16.75 -5.67
C VAL A 550 1.84 -16.33 -4.27
N TYR A 551 2.72 -17.13 -3.70
CA TYR A 551 3.26 -16.92 -2.36
C TYR A 551 4.78 -17.04 -2.35
N ILE A 552 5.43 -16.43 -1.37
CA ILE A 552 6.83 -16.58 -1.05
C ILE A 552 6.94 -17.23 0.33
N ALA A 553 7.65 -18.36 0.42
CA ALA A 553 7.92 -19.01 1.69
C ALA A 553 8.87 -18.16 2.54
N GLN A 554 8.63 -18.12 3.84
CA GLN A 554 9.45 -17.40 4.81
C GLN A 554 10.04 -18.37 5.82
N PRO A 555 11.17 -19.02 5.51
CA PRO A 555 11.87 -19.88 6.47
C PRO A 555 12.39 -19.03 7.64
N PRO A 556 12.60 -19.64 8.83
CA PRO A 556 13.18 -18.94 9.97
C PRO A 556 14.62 -18.51 9.68
N LEU A 557 15.01 -17.33 10.15
CA LEU A 557 16.36 -16.83 10.01
C LEU A 557 17.30 -17.37 11.10
N TYR A 558 16.78 -17.72 12.27
CA TYR A 558 17.60 -18.12 13.40
C TYR A 558 17.13 -19.43 14.04
N LYS A 559 18.12 -20.22 14.48
CA LYS A 559 17.96 -21.30 15.46
C LYS A 559 18.71 -20.92 16.71
N LEU A 560 18.03 -20.88 17.85
CA LEU A 560 18.62 -20.65 19.15
C LEU A 560 18.62 -21.94 19.94
N LYS A 561 19.74 -22.17 20.67
CA LYS A 561 19.88 -23.25 21.62
C LYS A 561 20.35 -22.70 22.96
N ALA A 562 19.53 -22.84 23.97
CA ALA A 562 19.82 -22.49 25.36
C ALA A 562 19.73 -23.75 26.23
N GLY A 563 20.84 -24.38 26.50
CA GLY A 563 20.88 -25.66 27.20
C GLY A 563 20.22 -26.79 26.41
N LYS A 564 19.08 -27.30 26.89
CA LYS A 564 18.29 -28.35 26.22
C LYS A 564 17.14 -27.78 25.35
N ASP A 565 16.86 -26.49 25.45
CA ASP A 565 15.78 -25.84 24.75
C ASP A 565 16.28 -25.33 23.40
N GLU A 566 15.62 -25.76 22.30
CA GLU A 566 15.89 -25.33 20.93
C GLU A 566 14.68 -24.64 20.36
N ARG A 567 14.85 -23.44 19.73
CA ARG A 567 13.78 -22.68 19.12
C ARG A 567 14.19 -22.12 17.78
N TYR A 568 13.22 -22.09 16.85
CA TYR A 568 13.35 -21.39 15.58
C TYR A 568 12.68 -20.01 15.70
N LEU A 569 13.39 -18.97 15.24
CA LEU A 569 12.93 -17.59 15.29
C LEU A 569 12.92 -17.02 13.89
N LYS A 570 11.89 -16.26 13.60
CA LYS A 570 11.56 -15.83 12.24
C LYS A 570 12.49 -14.73 11.76
N ASP A 571 12.74 -13.74 12.63
CA ASP A 571 13.42 -12.49 12.31
C ASP A 571 14.15 -11.92 13.54
N ASP A 572 14.77 -10.77 13.36
CA ASP A 572 15.49 -10.07 14.43
C ASP A 572 14.56 -9.61 15.57
N ALA A 573 13.29 -9.31 15.28
CA ALA A 573 12.33 -8.90 16.30
C ALA A 573 12.00 -10.06 17.24
N ASP A 574 11.70 -11.25 16.70
CA ASP A 574 11.50 -12.49 17.48
C ASP A 574 12.75 -12.85 18.29
N LEU A 575 13.94 -12.65 17.69
CA LEU A 575 15.22 -12.87 18.38
C LEU A 575 15.35 -11.94 19.58
N ASN A 576 15.12 -10.65 19.40
CA ASN A 576 15.24 -9.65 20.47
C ASN A 576 14.21 -9.90 21.59
N ALA A 577 12.97 -10.21 21.26
CA ALA A 577 11.93 -10.55 22.23
C ALA A 577 12.27 -11.80 23.03
N HIS A 578 12.81 -12.83 22.38
CA HIS A 578 13.24 -14.05 23.06
C HIS A 578 14.45 -13.81 23.97
N MET A 579 15.46 -13.07 23.50
CA MET A 579 16.63 -12.70 24.29
C MET A 579 16.27 -11.88 25.52
N LEU A 580 15.30 -10.92 25.39
CA LEU A 580 14.81 -10.18 26.54
C LEU A 580 14.21 -11.11 27.61
N ARG A 581 13.35 -12.05 27.19
CA ARG A 581 12.74 -13.00 28.13
C ARG A 581 13.77 -13.85 28.85
N LEU A 582 14.82 -14.28 28.14
CA LEU A 582 15.94 -15.00 28.76
C LEU A 582 16.74 -14.10 29.71
N ALA A 583 16.94 -12.84 29.38
CA ALA A 583 17.67 -11.87 30.16
C ALA A 583 16.97 -11.53 31.48
N LEU A 584 15.65 -11.46 31.47
CA LEU A 584 14.85 -11.15 32.66
C LEU A 584 14.72 -12.32 33.63
N ASN A 585 14.93 -13.55 33.17
CA ASN A 585 14.84 -14.73 34.03
C ASN A 585 15.94 -14.74 35.10
N GLY A 586 15.55 -14.68 36.36
CA GLY A 586 16.43 -14.64 37.52
C GLY A 586 17.21 -13.32 37.69
N SER A 587 16.68 -12.21 37.14
CA SER A 587 17.28 -10.89 37.27
C SER A 587 16.57 -10.03 38.32
N GLU A 588 17.32 -9.12 38.95
CA GLU A 588 16.89 -8.20 39.99
C GLU A 588 17.57 -6.85 39.81
N LEU A 589 16.78 -5.76 39.85
CA LEU A 589 17.28 -4.40 39.89
C LEU A 589 17.14 -3.82 41.31
N VAL A 590 18.25 -3.45 41.90
CA VAL A 590 18.28 -2.69 43.16
C VAL A 590 18.40 -1.22 42.79
N PRO A 591 17.32 -0.42 42.91
CA PRO A 591 17.29 0.96 42.40
C PRO A 591 18.27 1.93 43.09
N THR A 592 18.51 1.73 44.37
CA THR A 592 19.48 2.46 45.21
C THR A 592 19.97 1.56 46.30
N GLU A 593 21.09 1.91 46.92
CA GLU A 593 21.63 1.17 48.04
C GLU A 593 20.61 1.01 49.20
N GLY A 594 20.29 -0.22 49.56
CA GLY A 594 19.32 -0.54 50.61
C GLY A 594 17.84 -0.55 50.19
N ALA A 595 17.54 -0.28 48.93
CA ALA A 595 16.19 -0.37 48.41
C ALA A 595 15.74 -1.81 48.14
N THR A 596 14.42 -2.04 48.19
CA THR A 596 13.84 -3.34 47.83
C THR A 596 14.12 -3.67 46.36
N PRO A 597 14.68 -4.86 46.05
CA PRO A 597 14.94 -5.28 44.69
C PRO A 597 13.65 -5.36 43.88
N ILE A 598 13.68 -4.87 42.64
CA ILE A 598 12.62 -5.02 41.63
C ILE A 598 12.96 -6.26 40.79
N SER A 599 12.08 -7.24 40.76
CA SER A 599 12.30 -8.51 40.02
C SER A 599 11.00 -9.06 39.45
N GLY A 600 11.07 -10.15 38.69
CA GLY A 600 9.92 -10.85 38.13
C GLY A 600 9.08 -9.96 37.19
N ASP A 601 7.76 -9.97 37.37
CA ASP A 601 6.82 -9.25 36.47
C ASP A 601 7.03 -7.74 36.51
N ALA A 602 7.36 -7.15 37.66
CA ALA A 602 7.59 -5.71 37.77
C ALA A 602 8.81 -5.25 36.94
N LEU A 603 9.94 -5.98 37.00
CA LEU A 603 11.08 -5.70 36.15
C LEU A 603 10.77 -5.98 34.68
N GLY A 604 9.93 -7.00 34.40
CA GLY A 604 9.43 -7.33 33.07
C GLY A 604 8.59 -6.22 32.45
N GLU A 605 7.73 -5.57 33.23
CA GLU A 605 6.93 -4.41 32.79
C GLU A 605 7.79 -3.20 32.47
N LEU A 606 8.75 -2.88 33.35
CA LEU A 606 9.72 -1.83 33.09
C LEU A 606 10.51 -2.07 31.80
N ALA A 607 11.02 -3.30 31.61
CA ALA A 607 11.77 -3.68 30.44
C ALA A 607 10.93 -3.60 29.15
N ARG A 608 9.66 -4.02 29.19
CA ARG A 608 8.73 -3.89 28.06
C ARG A 608 8.44 -2.43 27.72
N SER A 609 8.13 -1.59 28.73
CA SER A 609 7.90 -0.15 28.53
C SER A 609 9.14 0.52 27.89
N TYR A 610 10.34 0.20 28.39
CA TYR A 610 11.59 0.69 27.82
C TYR A 610 11.78 0.25 26.37
N GLN A 611 11.54 -1.05 26.07
CA GLN A 611 11.67 -1.57 24.70
C GLN A 611 10.64 -0.96 23.73
N LEU A 612 9.41 -0.74 24.17
CA LEU A 612 8.40 -0.06 23.34
C LEU A 612 8.85 1.36 22.99
N ALA A 613 9.32 2.13 23.97
CA ALA A 613 9.84 3.47 23.72
C ALA A 613 11.11 3.43 22.84
N ARG A 614 11.99 2.47 23.06
CA ARG A 614 13.17 2.28 22.21
C ARG A 614 12.80 1.91 20.77
N GLY A 615 11.79 1.07 20.58
CA GLY A 615 11.22 0.74 19.29
C GLY A 615 10.66 1.97 18.57
N VAL A 616 10.00 2.89 19.30
CA VAL A 616 9.57 4.20 18.77
C VAL A 616 10.79 5.01 18.30
N VAL A 617 11.82 5.15 19.13
CA VAL A 617 13.05 5.89 18.77
C VAL A 617 13.70 5.28 17.52
N ASP A 618 13.86 3.98 17.46
CA ASP A 618 14.52 3.30 16.34
C ASP A 618 13.69 3.44 15.04
N ARG A 619 12.37 3.34 15.10
CA ARG A 619 11.45 3.52 13.99
C ARG A 619 11.47 4.96 13.46
N LEU A 620 11.43 5.93 14.34
CA LEU A 620 11.39 7.34 14.00
C LEU A 620 12.77 7.96 13.70
N SER A 621 13.86 7.22 13.85
CA SER A 621 15.25 7.67 13.67
C SER A 621 15.56 8.22 12.27
N ARG A 622 14.77 7.86 11.27
CA ARG A 622 14.90 8.36 9.89
C ARG A 622 14.33 9.76 9.73
N LEU A 623 13.25 10.06 10.45
CA LEU A 623 12.49 11.31 10.38
C LEU A 623 13.01 12.34 11.39
N TYR A 624 13.18 11.90 12.64
CA TYR A 624 13.61 12.76 13.75
C TYR A 624 15.06 12.51 14.13
N ASP A 625 15.68 13.50 14.78
CA ASP A 625 17.00 13.30 15.38
C ASP A 625 16.88 12.33 16.56
N VAL A 626 17.66 11.23 16.49
CA VAL A 626 17.63 10.15 17.50
C VAL A 626 17.87 10.65 18.91
N ARG A 627 18.79 11.63 19.05
CA ARG A 627 19.13 12.20 20.35
C ARG A 627 18.02 13.09 20.89
N ALA A 628 17.28 13.77 20.01
CA ALA A 628 16.12 14.55 20.41
C ALA A 628 15.00 13.63 20.94
N LEU A 629 14.74 12.49 20.27
CA LEU A 629 13.81 11.49 20.77
C LEU A 629 14.26 10.84 22.08
N GLU A 630 15.55 10.53 22.20
CA GLU A 630 16.13 10.03 23.45
C GLU A 630 16.00 11.08 24.58
N ALA A 631 16.24 12.36 24.31
CA ALA A 631 16.07 13.44 25.29
C ALA A 631 14.62 13.56 25.80
N ILE A 632 13.63 13.40 24.91
CA ILE A 632 12.21 13.33 25.31
C ILE A 632 11.95 12.11 26.20
N MET A 633 12.47 10.95 25.82
CA MET A 633 12.37 9.71 26.60
C MET A 633 13.10 9.83 27.95
N ASP A 634 14.15 10.68 28.08
CA ASP A 634 14.88 10.96 29.30
C ASP A 634 14.26 12.10 30.14
N GLY A 635 13.13 12.69 29.67
CA GLY A 635 12.30 13.60 30.46
C GLY A 635 12.32 15.06 30.04
N VAL A 636 12.85 15.40 28.86
CA VAL A 636 12.70 16.75 28.30
C VAL A 636 11.25 16.93 27.85
N ALA A 637 10.50 17.79 28.54
CA ALA A 637 9.15 18.15 28.15
C ALA A 637 9.17 19.26 27.09
N LEU A 638 8.38 19.07 26.05
CA LEU A 638 8.19 20.06 24.98
C LEU A 638 6.80 20.68 25.09
N ASP A 639 6.72 22.00 24.95
CA ASP A 639 5.48 22.76 24.86
C ASP A 639 5.56 23.73 23.68
N LEU A 640 4.73 23.51 22.67
CA LEU A 640 4.68 24.29 21.43
C LEU A 640 3.44 25.21 21.38
N SER A 641 2.68 25.35 22.46
CA SER A 641 1.41 26.08 22.49
C SER A 641 1.54 27.60 22.31
N SER A 642 2.68 28.18 22.67
CA SER A 642 2.96 29.61 22.53
C SER A 642 4.39 29.86 22.03
N GLU A 643 4.68 31.06 21.57
CA GLU A 643 6.02 31.46 21.16
C GLU A 643 7.03 31.33 22.30
N GLU A 644 6.67 31.83 23.49
CA GLU A 644 7.52 31.78 24.68
C GLU A 644 7.81 30.35 25.14
N SER A 645 6.78 29.47 25.16
CA SER A 645 6.94 28.06 25.54
C SER A 645 7.74 27.29 24.49
N THR A 646 7.58 27.60 23.18
CA THR A 646 8.36 27.00 22.10
C THR A 646 9.85 27.38 22.23
N GLU A 647 10.18 28.62 22.51
CA GLU A 647 11.57 29.05 22.78
C GLU A 647 12.17 28.38 24.01
N ALA A 648 11.37 28.21 25.08
CA ALA A 648 11.82 27.54 26.31
C ALA A 648 12.10 26.07 26.03
N SER A 649 11.23 25.41 25.26
CA SER A 649 11.39 24.00 24.79
C SER A 649 12.63 23.84 23.91
N ALA A 650 12.88 24.79 22.99
CA ALA A 650 14.08 24.78 22.14
C ALA A 650 15.35 24.83 22.98
N ARG A 651 15.42 25.77 23.94
CA ARG A 651 16.56 25.92 24.86
C ARG A 651 16.79 24.68 25.73
N ALA A 652 15.72 24.09 26.27
CA ALA A 652 15.79 22.87 27.09
C ALA A 652 16.31 21.69 26.29
N LEU A 653 15.79 21.47 25.09
CA LEU A 653 16.23 20.39 24.21
C LEU A 653 17.69 20.61 23.77
N GLU A 654 18.06 21.82 23.35
CA GLU A 654 19.42 22.15 22.93
C GLU A 654 20.44 21.93 24.06
N ALA A 655 20.10 22.34 25.29
CA ALA A 655 20.95 22.12 26.46
C ALA A 655 21.24 20.63 26.68
N GLN A 656 20.23 19.78 26.61
CA GLN A 656 20.37 18.33 26.76
C GLN A 656 21.22 17.70 25.63
N LEU A 657 21.13 18.27 24.42
CA LEU A 657 21.87 17.76 23.27
C LEU A 657 23.34 18.18 23.23
N ARG A 658 23.70 19.26 23.94
CA ARG A 658 25.07 19.81 23.99
C ARG A 658 25.98 19.22 25.06
N ASP A 659 25.46 18.46 26.00
CA ASP A 659 26.20 17.97 27.19
C ASP A 659 27.33 16.98 26.90
N ASP A 660 27.55 16.57 25.65
CA ASP A 660 28.63 15.65 25.28
C ASP A 660 29.65 16.34 24.35
N PRO A 661 30.89 16.62 24.84
CA PRO A 661 31.93 17.28 24.06
C PRO A 661 32.40 16.54 22.82
N LEU A 662 32.08 15.21 22.72
CA LEU A 662 32.42 14.37 21.57
C LEU A 662 31.32 14.34 20.48
N LYS A 663 30.20 15.04 20.71
CA LYS A 663 29.06 15.05 19.79
C LYS A 663 29.16 16.16 18.75
N PRO A 664 28.58 15.91 17.56
CA PRO A 664 28.45 16.95 16.53
C PRO A 664 27.72 18.18 17.04
N GLU A 665 28.05 19.32 16.47
CA GLU A 665 27.39 20.59 16.78
C GLU A 665 25.89 20.48 16.45
N VAL A 666 25.03 20.80 17.41
CA VAL A 666 23.58 20.77 17.30
C VAL A 666 23.00 22.13 17.64
N THR A 667 22.02 22.56 16.85
CA THR A 667 21.21 23.76 17.10
C THR A 667 19.73 23.39 17.04
N VAL A 668 18.93 23.99 17.95
CA VAL A 668 17.48 23.84 17.96
C VAL A 668 16.86 25.22 17.77
N VAL A 669 16.15 25.39 16.66
CA VAL A 669 15.56 26.68 16.26
C VAL A 669 14.04 26.57 16.33
N PRO A 670 13.36 27.48 17.08
CA PRO A 670 11.91 27.57 17.05
C PRO A 670 11.43 28.09 15.69
N MET A 671 10.40 27.52 15.14
CA MET A 671 9.82 27.85 13.83
C MET A 671 8.32 28.07 13.95
N TYR A 672 7.76 28.89 13.06
CA TYR A 672 6.34 29.09 12.90
C TYR A 672 5.96 28.95 11.43
N ASP A 673 5.02 28.04 11.13
CA ASP A 673 4.43 27.89 9.81
C ASP A 673 3.14 28.71 9.73
N ALA A 674 3.19 29.82 9.00
CA ALA A 674 2.04 30.73 8.84
C ALA A 674 0.90 30.12 8.01
N VAL A 675 1.16 29.09 7.19
CA VAL A 675 0.12 28.43 6.36
C VAL A 675 -0.69 27.44 7.20
N ARG A 676 -0.01 26.70 8.05
CA ARG A 676 -0.64 25.71 8.95
C ARG A 676 -1.03 26.31 10.30
N GLU A 677 -0.54 27.50 10.60
CA GLU A 677 -0.69 28.17 11.91
C GLU A 677 -0.17 27.29 13.07
N GLN A 678 0.96 26.62 12.84
CA GLN A 678 1.57 25.66 13.77
C GLN A 678 3.00 26.05 14.12
N ARG A 679 3.41 25.72 15.35
CA ARG A 679 4.78 25.89 15.82
C ARG A 679 5.54 24.57 15.77
N SER A 680 6.85 24.69 15.62
CA SER A 680 7.73 23.53 15.56
C SER A 680 9.14 23.86 16.04
N LEU A 681 9.91 22.82 16.33
CA LEU A 681 11.33 22.87 16.64
C LEU A 681 12.11 22.24 15.48
N ARG A 682 12.99 23.04 14.88
CA ARG A 682 13.92 22.57 13.86
C ARG A 682 15.23 22.20 14.53
N VAL A 683 15.57 20.92 14.53
CA VAL A 683 16.83 20.37 15.06
C VAL A 683 17.81 20.22 13.90
N GLU A 684 18.91 20.93 13.94
CA GLU A 684 20.00 20.86 12.96
C GLU A 684 21.23 20.23 13.59
N ARG A 685 21.71 19.13 13.01
CA ARG A 685 22.93 18.47 13.45
C ARG A 685 23.97 18.52 12.34
N ARG A 686 25.13 19.11 12.64
CA ARG A 686 26.28 19.18 11.73
C ARG A 686 27.27 18.07 12.03
N HIS A 687 27.64 17.31 11.00
CA HIS A 687 28.63 16.24 11.11
C HIS A 687 29.43 16.13 9.81
N HIS A 688 30.74 16.31 9.89
CA HIS A 688 31.65 16.27 8.72
C HIS A 688 31.19 17.10 7.51
N GLY A 689 30.68 18.30 7.74
CA GLY A 689 30.18 19.18 6.68
C GLY A 689 28.76 18.93 6.21
N ASN A 690 28.15 17.82 6.59
CA ASN A 690 26.74 17.53 6.32
C ASN A 690 25.84 18.08 7.43
N VAL A 691 24.68 18.62 7.05
CA VAL A 691 23.66 19.09 8.00
C VAL A 691 22.46 18.16 7.88
N LYS A 692 22.15 17.45 8.95
CA LYS A 692 20.90 16.70 9.06
C LYS A 692 19.88 17.57 9.77
N VAL A 693 18.72 17.78 9.16
CA VAL A 693 17.62 18.57 9.71
C VAL A 693 16.46 17.63 10.03
N SER A 694 15.85 17.83 11.20
CA SER A 694 14.57 17.20 11.58
C SER A 694 13.67 18.24 12.23
N VAL A 695 12.36 18.07 12.10
CA VAL A 695 11.36 19.04 12.61
C VAL A 695 10.42 18.29 13.54
N ILE A 696 10.27 18.81 14.77
CA ILE A 696 9.32 18.34 15.78
C ILE A 696 8.21 19.38 15.85
N ASP A 697 7.00 19.01 15.47
CA ASP A 697 5.83 19.89 15.38
C ASP A 697 4.74 19.56 16.42
N GLU A 698 3.70 20.38 16.44
CA GLU A 698 2.55 20.18 17.32
C GLU A 698 1.81 18.86 17.00
N GLU A 699 1.81 18.44 15.72
CA GLU A 699 1.15 17.20 15.31
C GLU A 699 1.86 15.99 15.92
N PHE A 700 3.19 15.97 15.94
CA PHE A 700 3.94 14.89 16.59
C PHE A 700 3.63 14.76 18.08
N GLN A 701 3.42 15.88 18.78
CA GLN A 701 3.08 15.85 20.21
C GLN A 701 1.72 15.19 20.49
N LEU A 702 0.81 15.20 19.52
CA LEU A 702 -0.51 14.56 19.64
C LEU A 702 -0.48 13.05 19.33
N THR A 703 0.65 12.54 18.83
CA THR A 703 0.77 11.12 18.45
C THR A 703 0.91 10.21 19.66
N ALA A 704 0.45 8.96 19.50
CA ALA A 704 0.65 7.90 20.49
C ALA A 704 2.16 7.63 20.74
N ASP A 705 3.00 7.85 19.73
CA ASP A 705 4.45 7.68 19.82
C ASP A 705 5.08 8.68 20.79
N TYR A 706 4.74 9.97 20.66
CA TYR A 706 5.21 10.99 21.59
C TYR A 706 4.72 10.69 23.01
N GLN A 707 3.46 10.33 23.18
CA GLN A 707 2.90 9.95 24.49
C GLN A 707 3.61 8.74 25.09
N GLN A 708 3.99 7.76 24.27
CA GLN A 708 4.78 6.60 24.73
C GLN A 708 6.16 7.03 25.27
N LEU A 709 6.85 7.95 24.58
CA LEU A 709 8.14 8.49 25.05
C LEU A 709 7.96 9.23 26.38
N VAL A 710 6.96 10.12 26.50
CA VAL A 710 6.67 10.88 27.72
C VAL A 710 6.25 9.97 28.86
N ASN A 711 5.40 8.98 28.65
CA ASN A 711 4.98 8.02 29.65
C ASN A 711 6.17 7.21 30.18
N THR A 712 7.08 6.83 29.27
CA THR A 712 8.30 6.14 29.64
C THR A 712 9.19 7.05 30.48
N ALA A 713 9.40 8.31 30.08
CA ALA A 713 10.13 9.31 30.86
C ALA A 713 9.57 9.41 32.28
N ASN A 714 8.27 9.54 32.44
CA ASN A 714 7.60 9.60 33.75
C ASN A 714 7.80 8.33 34.58
N THR A 715 7.77 7.16 33.96
CA THR A 715 7.96 5.87 34.63
C THR A 715 9.40 5.72 35.15
N PHE A 716 10.38 6.18 34.39
CA PHE A 716 11.81 6.01 34.76
C PHE A 716 12.38 7.20 35.57
N LYS A 717 11.60 8.28 35.71
CA LYS A 717 12.04 9.47 36.47
C LYS A 717 12.33 9.10 37.94
N GLY A 718 13.60 9.18 38.32
CA GLY A 718 14.06 8.89 39.70
C GLY A 718 14.05 7.39 40.06
N LEU A 719 13.82 6.49 39.10
CA LEU A 719 13.86 5.03 39.35
C LEU A 719 15.27 4.56 39.70
N ILE A 720 16.28 5.07 39.02
CA ILE A 720 17.69 4.70 39.23
C ILE A 720 18.38 5.83 40.00
N GLY A 721 18.79 5.51 41.25
CA GLY A 721 19.50 6.42 42.14
C GLY A 721 21.00 6.09 42.21
N LYS A 722 21.69 6.70 43.20
CA LYS A 722 23.11 6.43 43.43
C LYS A 722 23.33 4.99 43.90
N ASN A 723 24.40 4.35 43.40
CA ASN A 723 24.79 2.98 43.71
C ASN A 723 23.73 1.93 43.34
N ALA A 724 22.95 2.16 42.30
CA ALA A 724 22.02 1.16 41.76
C ALA A 724 22.78 -0.05 41.19
N ILE A 725 22.24 -1.25 41.37
CA ILE A 725 22.86 -2.49 40.95
C ILE A 725 21.85 -3.35 40.20
N ILE A 726 22.25 -3.85 39.04
CA ILE A 726 21.54 -4.91 38.36
C ILE A 726 22.20 -6.25 38.63
N LYS A 727 21.40 -7.29 38.91
CA LYS A 727 21.85 -8.63 39.21
C LYS A 727 21.17 -9.65 38.33
N ARG A 728 21.85 -10.73 38.00
CA ARG A 728 21.30 -11.93 37.38
C ARG A 728 22.02 -13.16 37.88
N GLY A 729 21.32 -13.96 38.70
CA GLY A 729 21.97 -15.05 39.47
C GLY A 729 23.04 -14.48 40.39
N GLU A 730 24.27 -15.02 40.30
CA GLU A 730 25.41 -14.60 41.13
C GLU A 730 26.18 -13.37 40.59
N ARG A 731 25.82 -12.91 39.38
CA ARG A 731 26.50 -11.77 38.72
C ARG A 731 25.77 -10.46 38.95
N SER A 732 26.55 -9.41 39.08
CA SER A 732 25.99 -8.05 39.27
C SER A 732 26.84 -7.00 38.57
N MET A 733 26.23 -5.85 38.26
CA MET A 733 26.91 -4.66 37.76
C MET A 733 26.25 -3.40 38.35
N ALA A 734 27.10 -2.42 38.72
CA ALA A 734 26.62 -1.08 39.07
C ALA A 734 26.14 -0.35 37.82
N VAL A 735 24.99 0.29 37.90
CA VAL A 735 24.35 0.98 36.76
C VAL A 735 23.95 2.41 37.13
N ASN A 736 24.02 3.32 36.16
CA ASN A 736 23.68 4.72 36.35
C ASN A 736 22.33 5.06 35.66
N ASP A 737 21.87 4.22 34.76
CA ASP A 737 20.62 4.36 34.03
C ASP A 737 20.03 2.99 33.64
N PHE A 738 18.78 2.98 33.28
CA PHE A 738 18.07 1.74 32.88
C PHE A 738 18.57 1.17 31.54
N LYS A 739 19.08 2.03 30.66
CA LYS A 739 19.70 1.62 29.38
C LYS A 739 20.91 0.73 29.60
N SER A 740 21.81 1.11 30.53
CA SER A 740 22.98 0.34 30.91
C SER A 740 22.60 -0.99 31.56
N ALA A 741 21.56 -0.99 32.42
CA ALA A 741 21.04 -2.21 33.05
C ALA A 741 20.54 -3.21 32.00
N MET A 742 19.71 -2.75 31.03
CA MET A 742 19.18 -3.60 29.97
C MET A 742 20.26 -4.13 29.05
N LYS A 743 21.23 -3.29 28.67
CA LYS A 743 22.37 -3.68 27.85
C LYS A 743 23.18 -4.80 28.51
N TRP A 744 23.45 -4.68 29.80
CA TRP A 744 24.17 -5.68 30.54
C TRP A 744 23.37 -6.99 30.67
N LEU A 745 22.09 -6.94 30.98
CA LEU A 745 21.23 -8.13 31.09
C LEU A 745 21.21 -8.94 29.80
N ILE A 746 21.05 -8.26 28.66
CA ILE A 746 21.02 -8.92 27.35
C ILE A 746 22.37 -9.55 27.05
N ALA A 747 23.49 -8.83 27.26
CA ALA A 747 24.83 -9.34 27.03
C ALA A 747 25.18 -10.52 27.96
N ASP A 748 24.69 -10.53 29.21
CA ASP A 748 24.85 -11.64 30.11
C ASP A 748 24.04 -12.88 29.70
N ALA A 749 22.80 -12.67 29.19
CA ALA A 749 21.99 -13.76 28.66
C ALA A 749 22.60 -14.41 27.41
N GLU A 750 23.20 -13.63 26.52
CA GLU A 750 23.86 -14.12 25.30
C GLU A 750 25.00 -15.10 25.53
N ARG A 751 25.69 -15.00 26.65
CA ARG A 751 26.86 -15.88 26.97
C ARG A 751 26.52 -17.37 27.00
N ASN A 752 25.27 -17.73 27.33
CA ASN A 752 24.82 -19.11 27.48
C ASN A 752 23.91 -19.60 26.34
N VAL A 753 23.85 -18.84 25.23
CA VAL A 753 23.00 -19.13 24.10
C VAL A 753 23.84 -19.36 22.85
N SER A 754 23.66 -20.51 22.20
CA SER A 754 24.22 -20.75 20.86
C SER A 754 23.21 -20.29 19.83
N LYS A 755 23.64 -19.41 18.90
CA LYS A 755 22.87 -18.83 17.85
C LYS A 755 23.40 -19.31 16.49
N GLN A 756 22.54 -19.95 15.71
CA GLN A 756 22.81 -20.30 14.31
C GLN A 756 21.90 -19.46 13.40
N ARG A 757 22.50 -18.80 12.42
CA ARG A 757 21.75 -18.10 11.34
C ARG A 757 21.76 -19.01 10.11
N TYR A 758 20.56 -19.24 9.52
CA TYR A 758 20.43 -19.98 8.28
C TYR A 758 20.58 -19.03 7.09
N LYS A 759 21.42 -19.41 6.13
CA LYS A 759 21.62 -18.70 4.87
C LYS A 759 20.89 -19.37 3.71
N GLY A 760 20.70 -20.67 3.76
CA GLY A 760 20.06 -21.43 2.69
C GLY A 760 19.24 -22.63 3.19
N LEU A 761 18.25 -23.01 2.40
CA LEU A 761 17.36 -24.16 2.65
C LEU A 761 18.12 -25.49 2.65
N GLY A 762 19.24 -25.57 1.94
CA GLY A 762 20.12 -26.74 1.91
C GLY A 762 20.81 -27.04 3.26
N GLU A 763 20.82 -26.06 4.18
CA GLU A 763 21.34 -26.25 5.54
C GLU A 763 20.34 -26.94 6.47
N MET A 764 19.05 -27.05 6.03
CA MET A 764 17.98 -27.68 6.80
C MET A 764 17.80 -29.13 6.37
N ASN A 765 17.70 -30.04 7.34
CA ASN A 765 17.28 -31.41 7.06
C ASN A 765 15.75 -31.45 6.77
N PRO A 766 15.21 -32.55 6.19
CA PRO A 766 13.81 -32.66 5.84
C PRO A 766 12.81 -32.37 6.98
N GLY A 767 13.15 -32.84 8.21
CA GLY A 767 12.30 -32.58 9.38
C GLY A 767 12.27 -31.11 9.79
N GLN A 768 13.44 -30.46 9.79
CA GLN A 768 13.55 -29.02 10.09
C GLN A 768 12.78 -28.19 9.05
N LEU A 769 12.90 -28.54 7.76
CA LEU A 769 12.20 -27.83 6.69
C LEU A 769 10.68 -28.00 6.82
N TRP A 770 10.20 -29.19 7.20
CA TRP A 770 8.79 -29.40 7.50
C TRP A 770 8.32 -28.54 8.67
N GLU A 771 8.93 -28.71 9.83
CA GLU A 771 8.53 -28.04 11.09
C GLU A 771 8.55 -26.51 11.03
N THR A 772 9.32 -25.93 10.13
CA THR A 772 9.52 -24.47 10.09
C THR A 772 8.86 -23.79 8.90
N THR A 773 8.81 -24.47 7.72
CA THR A 773 8.54 -23.81 6.44
C THR A 773 7.42 -24.48 5.64
N MET A 774 7.17 -25.78 5.84
CA MET A 774 6.21 -26.51 4.99
C MET A 774 4.93 -26.92 5.72
N ASP A 775 4.96 -27.11 7.03
CA ASP A 775 3.77 -27.47 7.81
C ASP A 775 2.76 -26.30 7.82
N PRO A 776 1.55 -26.48 7.29
CA PRO A 776 0.51 -25.44 7.26
C PRO A 776 0.15 -24.83 8.62
N ALA A 777 0.37 -25.59 9.71
CA ALA A 777 0.04 -25.13 11.07
C ALA A 777 1.01 -24.06 11.61
N VAL A 778 2.25 -24.05 11.13
CA VAL A 778 3.32 -23.21 11.69
C VAL A 778 4.03 -22.32 10.68
N ARG A 779 3.97 -22.65 9.39
CA ARG A 779 4.66 -21.90 8.32
C ARG A 779 4.12 -20.48 8.16
N ARG A 780 4.99 -19.58 7.68
CA ARG A 780 4.60 -18.26 7.18
C ARG A 780 4.79 -18.19 5.69
N LEU A 781 3.77 -17.64 5.01
CA LEU A 781 3.79 -17.35 3.59
C LEU A 781 3.48 -15.88 3.38
N LEU A 782 4.30 -15.21 2.57
CA LEU A 782 4.02 -13.87 2.07
C LEU A 782 3.19 -14.00 0.79
N ARG A 783 1.95 -13.51 0.78
CA ARG A 783 1.13 -13.45 -0.43
C ARG A 783 1.62 -12.31 -1.33
N VAL A 784 1.88 -12.62 -2.59
CA VAL A 784 2.28 -11.62 -3.60
C VAL A 784 1.06 -10.84 -4.07
N GLN A 785 1.13 -9.53 -4.05
CA GLN A 785 0.07 -8.63 -4.49
C GLN A 785 0.64 -7.53 -5.37
N ILE A 786 -0.17 -7.01 -6.29
CA ILE A 786 0.16 -5.85 -7.14
C ILE A 786 -0.68 -4.68 -6.61
N GLU A 787 -0.05 -3.81 -5.85
CA GLU A 787 -0.71 -2.62 -5.28
C GLU A 787 -0.80 -1.50 -6.31
N ASP A 788 0.29 -1.24 -7.03
CA ASP A 788 0.39 -0.27 -8.12
C ASP A 788 0.96 -0.92 -9.38
N ALA A 789 0.13 -1.16 -10.38
CA ALA A 789 0.54 -1.81 -11.63
C ALA A 789 1.56 -0.98 -12.42
N ILE A 790 1.47 0.37 -12.36
CA ILE A 790 2.41 1.26 -13.06
C ILE A 790 3.78 1.23 -12.39
N ALA A 791 3.81 1.33 -11.06
CA ALA A 791 5.03 1.25 -10.29
C ALA A 791 5.69 -0.13 -10.44
N ALA A 792 4.91 -1.21 -10.37
CA ALA A 792 5.39 -2.57 -10.60
C ALA A 792 5.97 -2.74 -12.02
N ASP A 793 5.26 -2.27 -13.04
CA ASP A 793 5.74 -2.29 -14.44
C ASP A 793 7.07 -1.52 -14.58
N GLY A 794 7.16 -0.33 -13.99
CA GLY A 794 8.39 0.47 -13.98
C GLY A 794 9.55 -0.23 -13.28
N ILE A 795 9.32 -0.90 -12.13
CA ILE A 795 10.34 -1.64 -11.39
C ILE A 795 10.82 -2.85 -12.21
N PHE A 796 9.92 -3.67 -12.76
CA PHE A 796 10.30 -4.81 -13.58
C PHE A 796 11.06 -4.37 -14.83
N THR A 797 10.61 -3.33 -15.53
CA THR A 797 11.31 -2.77 -16.71
C THR A 797 12.69 -2.24 -16.33
N THR A 798 12.84 -1.55 -15.22
CA THR A 798 14.13 -1.02 -14.74
C THR A 798 15.09 -2.14 -14.34
N LEU A 799 14.64 -3.09 -13.52
CA LEU A 799 15.50 -4.14 -12.98
C LEU A 799 15.80 -5.25 -13.98
N MET A 800 14.82 -5.62 -14.80
CA MET A 800 14.86 -6.80 -15.67
C MET A 800 14.97 -6.44 -17.16
N GLY A 801 14.81 -5.17 -17.54
CA GLY A 801 14.96 -4.68 -18.90
C GLY A 801 16.41 -4.71 -19.40
N ASP A 802 16.61 -4.39 -20.69
CA ASP A 802 17.93 -4.43 -21.35
C ASP A 802 18.79 -3.21 -21.00
N ASP A 803 18.17 -2.08 -20.65
CA ASP A 803 18.87 -0.83 -20.35
C ASP A 803 19.59 -0.88 -19.02
N VAL A 804 20.89 -0.63 -19.04
CA VAL A 804 21.76 -0.71 -17.85
C VAL A 804 21.68 0.57 -17.02
N GLU A 805 21.60 1.74 -17.67
CA GLU A 805 21.69 3.04 -17.00
C GLU A 805 20.56 3.30 -16.00
N PRO A 806 19.25 3.05 -16.33
CA PRO A 806 18.18 3.17 -15.35
C PRO A 806 18.35 2.26 -14.12
N ARG A 807 18.86 1.03 -14.35
CA ARG A 807 19.14 0.06 -13.27
C ARG A 807 20.26 0.54 -12.36
N ARG A 808 21.34 1.07 -12.96
CA ARG A 808 22.45 1.66 -12.22
C ARG A 808 22.00 2.84 -11.36
N ALA A 809 21.25 3.78 -11.95
CA ALA A 809 20.70 4.92 -11.24
C ALA A 809 19.79 4.48 -10.08
N PHE A 810 18.97 3.43 -10.28
CA PHE A 810 18.13 2.84 -9.24
C PHE A 810 18.98 2.29 -8.09
N ILE A 811 20.05 1.55 -8.39
CA ILE A 811 20.95 0.98 -7.37
C ILE A 811 21.61 2.12 -6.58
N GLU A 812 22.16 3.13 -7.25
CA GLU A 812 22.83 4.28 -6.64
C GLU A 812 21.88 5.07 -5.71
N SER A 813 20.67 5.34 -6.16
CA SER A 813 19.67 6.08 -5.37
C SER A 813 19.14 5.31 -4.15
N ASN A 814 19.16 3.97 -4.19
CA ASN A 814 18.68 3.12 -3.11
C ASN A 814 19.79 2.49 -2.26
N ALA A 815 21.07 2.77 -2.56
CA ALA A 815 22.22 2.14 -1.89
C ALA A 815 22.19 2.33 -0.35
N LEU A 816 21.80 3.51 0.12
CA LEU A 816 21.71 3.79 1.57
C LEU A 816 20.48 3.15 2.25
N ARG A 817 19.51 2.66 1.46
CA ARG A 817 18.33 1.96 1.96
C ARG A 817 18.52 0.44 1.94
N ALA A 818 19.53 -0.05 1.23
CA ALA A 818 19.85 -1.46 1.21
C ALA A 818 20.21 -1.91 2.62
N GLY A 819 19.42 -2.81 3.18
CA GLY A 819 19.75 -3.52 4.43
C GLY A 819 20.87 -4.52 4.23
N ASN A 820 21.07 -5.41 5.18
CA ASN A 820 22.10 -6.44 5.12
C ASN A 820 22.11 -7.16 3.75
N ILE A 821 23.04 -6.78 2.91
CA ILE A 821 23.33 -7.49 1.68
C ILE A 821 24.33 -8.58 2.09
N ASP A 822 23.85 -9.82 2.21
CA ASP A 822 24.74 -10.97 2.38
C ASP A 822 25.46 -11.20 1.03
N VAL A 823 26.72 -10.77 0.99
CA VAL A 823 27.62 -10.99 -0.15
C VAL A 823 28.44 -12.27 0.10
#